data_75c6be95d4d17c68cbb0c240be7f81d9
#
_entry.id   75c6be95d4d17c68cbb0c240be7f81d9
#
_cell.length_a   1.000
_cell.length_b   1.000
_cell.length_c   1.000
_cell.angle_alpha   90.00
_cell.angle_beta   90.00
_cell.angle_gamma   90.00
#
_symmetry.space_group_name_H-M   'P 1'
#
loop_
_entity.id
_entity.type
_entity.pdbx_description
1 polymer ?
#
loop_
_entity_poly.entity_id
_entity_poly.type
_entity_poly.pdbx_seq_one_letter_code
_entity_poly.pdbx_strand_id
1 'polypeptide(L)'
;MKPPDTPTGVFATPQTLERYKQLQDSVVRSIQDGDYAEAEQRAVEAARLLPDRWDGPYNVACAQARQDKLDDAIVSLTRAVELGMSDAAAIQNDVDLESLRDHPLFPELIAHARRNKADPKPAKDDIQSHLPRRGVVWVDEDNTRYDVANGVFRSLFAFSTVATPRPAIGNVVVGHGEVGKLLRRWYSEGTAAGNHGDVYDNHDGDHSNLRYRDFPQLTRIEFAKAARKNNLHSGLQASFLYNAVTFGNSSTSIVAGPFWRSQPRLAYTQPRQTAMIYAQYVGNHLYVYPEHRDHDPGHNGQGGYGDVYCTNTPYLLISQGSSWSDKPFLDAIACTLAAFRPDVKRLLTKTGTLMPTVQMILRQSNKQLDTSDDYLRGVAHPTVFRGDQLDVLKMVKMAHNIRREHVPPVMGLNVLKEDLGVVGRDYFDAGPRERLFNSQAVIARIVRSTQYSRRMVVSAEASYDLNGHPLKWHWAVLRGDADGIEIRPMNETGSVVELVVPYHERRPISPGSKMESNRVDIGVFVHNGEYYSAPGFVTFYYLDNETRVYDEKKRIQSVTYTDREAGGNYVDPTIDLPKDWRDEYRYDNDGQLIGWTRHRGARSEEFTADGAKVIRRDDLDRAVEARTVDYIVASRSPKPPLLKQRLGDTILYYEYASQQDRLGRVRERKTAP
;
A
#
# COMPACT_ATOMS: atom_id res chain seq x y z
N MET A 1 9.46 -41.96 17.34
CA MET A 1 10.02 -40.90 18.19
C MET A 1 8.93 -39.86 18.39
N LYS A 2 8.60 -39.52 19.63
CA LYS A 2 7.72 -38.35 19.86
C LYS A 2 8.40 -37.14 19.26
N PRO A 3 7.70 -36.27 18.48
CA PRO A 3 8.27 -34.99 18.10
C PRO A 3 8.61 -34.22 19.38
N PRO A 4 9.72 -33.47 19.43
CA PRO A 4 10.03 -32.63 20.57
C PRO A 4 8.89 -31.67 20.76
N ASP A 5 8.47 -31.44 22.01
CA ASP A 5 7.48 -30.45 22.40
C ASP A 5 7.83 -29.12 21.73
N THR A 6 7.05 -28.75 20.73
CA THR A 6 7.25 -27.49 20.00
C THR A 6 6.79 -26.38 20.91
N PRO A 7 7.62 -25.36 21.22
CA PRO A 7 7.14 -24.21 21.97
C PRO A 7 6.01 -23.55 21.18
N THR A 8 4.80 -23.64 21.67
CA THR A 8 3.70 -22.83 21.20
C THR A 8 4.04 -21.39 21.57
N GLY A 9 4.10 -20.47 20.57
CA GLY A 9 4.29 -19.05 20.81
C GLY A 9 5.67 -18.48 20.50
N VAL A 10 6.26 -18.82 19.34
CA VAL A 10 7.46 -18.13 18.88
C VAL A 10 7.07 -16.81 18.22
N PHE A 11 7.43 -15.67 18.86
CA PHE A 11 7.38 -14.41 18.17
C PHE A 11 8.37 -14.41 16.98
N ALA A 12 7.85 -14.46 15.77
CA ALA A 12 8.68 -14.32 14.58
C ALA A 12 9.25 -12.88 14.53
N THR A 13 10.55 -12.75 14.72
CA THR A 13 11.24 -11.46 14.56
C THR A 13 11.40 -11.12 13.09
N PRO A 14 11.63 -9.85 12.72
CA PRO A 14 12.00 -9.48 11.35
C PRO A 14 13.17 -10.29 10.79
N GLN A 15 14.19 -10.59 11.63
CA GLN A 15 15.31 -11.44 11.24
C GLN A 15 14.87 -12.89 10.97
N THR A 16 13.98 -13.45 11.80
CA THR A 16 13.41 -14.79 11.58
C THR A 16 12.66 -14.84 10.26
N LEU A 17 11.88 -13.81 9.95
CA LEU A 17 11.12 -13.71 8.70
C LEU A 17 12.02 -13.54 7.48
N GLU A 18 13.05 -12.72 7.58
CA GLU A 18 14.03 -12.57 6.51
C GLU A 18 14.78 -13.88 6.27
N ARG A 19 15.20 -14.57 7.34
CA ARG A 19 15.83 -15.91 7.25
C ARG A 19 14.87 -16.91 6.64
N TYR A 20 13.60 -16.91 7.06
CA TYR A 20 12.58 -17.77 6.47
C TYR A 20 12.46 -17.55 4.96
N LYS A 21 12.36 -16.30 4.52
CA LYS A 21 12.28 -15.94 3.11
C LYS A 21 13.51 -16.41 2.33
N GLN A 22 14.71 -16.19 2.87
CA GLN A 22 15.96 -16.64 2.25
C GLN A 22 15.99 -18.17 2.09
N LEU A 23 15.49 -18.90 3.10
CA LEU A 23 15.37 -20.35 3.03
C LEU A 23 14.37 -20.78 1.94
N GLN A 24 13.19 -20.18 1.88
CA GLN A 24 12.19 -20.47 0.85
C GLN A 24 12.73 -20.18 -0.56
N ASP A 25 13.37 -19.02 -0.78
CA ASP A 25 14.01 -18.69 -2.05
C ASP A 25 15.13 -19.70 -2.42
N SER A 26 15.78 -20.26 -1.41
CA SER A 26 16.82 -21.28 -1.59
C SER A 26 16.23 -22.66 -1.91
N VAL A 27 15.13 -23.05 -1.25
CA VAL A 27 14.41 -24.29 -1.56
C VAL A 27 13.98 -24.32 -3.02
N VAL A 28 13.36 -23.23 -3.51
CA VAL A 28 12.94 -23.14 -4.92
C VAL A 28 14.14 -23.30 -5.87
N ARG A 29 15.28 -22.70 -5.56
CA ARG A 29 16.49 -22.85 -6.38
C ARG A 29 17.02 -24.27 -6.36
N SER A 30 17.14 -24.89 -5.17
CA SER A 30 17.62 -26.27 -5.05
C SER A 30 16.71 -27.27 -5.79
N ILE A 31 15.38 -27.05 -5.78
CA ILE A 31 14.43 -27.87 -6.59
C ILE A 31 14.69 -27.66 -8.09
N GLN A 32 14.90 -26.42 -8.54
CA GLN A 32 15.18 -26.11 -9.94
C GLN A 32 16.51 -26.70 -10.41
N ASP A 33 17.51 -26.75 -9.52
CA ASP A 33 18.83 -27.31 -9.78
C ASP A 33 18.86 -28.84 -9.67
N GLY A 34 17.75 -29.47 -9.21
CA GLY A 34 17.63 -30.92 -9.02
C GLY A 34 18.28 -31.43 -7.73
N ASP A 35 18.72 -30.57 -6.85
CA ASP A 35 19.28 -30.95 -5.54
C ASP A 35 18.15 -31.05 -4.49
N TYR A 36 17.37 -32.11 -4.60
CA TYR A 36 16.20 -32.33 -3.75
C TYR A 36 16.55 -32.62 -2.29
N ALA A 37 17.74 -33.14 -2.02
CA ALA A 37 18.19 -33.39 -0.66
C ALA A 37 18.50 -32.10 0.08
N GLU A 38 19.16 -31.16 -0.58
CA GLU A 38 19.39 -29.81 -0.04
C GLU A 38 18.08 -29.03 0.09
N ALA A 39 17.18 -29.15 -0.90
CA ALA A 39 15.85 -28.55 -0.84
C ALA A 39 15.06 -29.02 0.37
N GLU A 40 15.04 -30.32 0.66
CA GLU A 40 14.37 -30.87 1.84
C GLU A 40 14.99 -30.35 3.14
N GLN A 41 16.31 -30.32 3.26
CA GLN A 41 16.98 -29.80 4.45
C GLN A 41 16.61 -28.35 4.74
N ARG A 42 16.62 -27.51 3.72
CA ARG A 42 16.28 -26.08 3.83
C ARG A 42 14.80 -25.87 4.11
N ALA A 43 13.93 -26.66 3.49
CA ALA A 43 12.49 -26.61 3.75
C ALA A 43 12.14 -27.02 5.18
N VAL A 44 12.82 -28.06 5.73
CA VAL A 44 12.69 -28.48 7.13
C VAL A 44 13.18 -27.37 8.07
N GLU A 45 14.31 -26.71 7.76
CA GLU A 45 14.77 -25.56 8.55
C GLU A 45 13.73 -24.43 8.53
N ALA A 46 13.17 -24.12 7.37
CA ALA A 46 12.11 -23.12 7.24
C ALA A 46 10.86 -23.49 8.05
N ALA A 47 10.39 -24.74 7.94
CA ALA A 47 9.23 -25.21 8.71
C ALA A 47 9.45 -25.17 10.23
N ARG A 48 10.71 -25.34 10.70
CA ARG A 48 11.06 -25.21 12.12
C ARG A 48 11.08 -23.74 12.59
N LEU A 49 11.47 -22.82 11.70
CA LEU A 49 11.47 -21.39 12.03
C LEU A 49 10.07 -20.82 12.20
N LEU A 50 9.12 -21.25 11.36
CA LEU A 50 7.73 -20.80 11.39
C LEU A 50 6.79 -22.03 11.31
N PRO A 51 6.62 -22.78 12.41
CA PRO A 51 5.93 -24.07 12.44
C PRO A 51 4.42 -23.99 12.14
N ASP A 52 3.83 -22.81 12.25
CA ASP A 52 2.40 -22.58 12.01
C ASP A 52 2.08 -22.23 10.54
N ARG A 53 3.09 -22.22 9.69
CA ARG A 53 2.93 -21.94 8.25
C ARG A 53 2.82 -23.22 7.45
N TRP A 54 1.83 -23.24 6.55
CA TRP A 54 1.62 -24.38 5.65
C TRP A 54 2.67 -24.52 4.53
N ASP A 55 3.28 -23.40 4.09
CA ASP A 55 4.22 -23.37 2.97
C ASP A 55 5.58 -24.05 3.29
N GLY A 56 6.00 -24.05 4.56
CA GLY A 56 7.15 -24.81 5.00
C GLY A 56 6.97 -26.33 4.77
N PRO A 57 6.00 -26.99 5.43
CA PRO A 57 5.69 -28.41 5.21
C PRO A 57 5.32 -28.74 3.75
N TYR A 58 4.70 -27.83 3.01
CA TYR A 58 4.41 -28.01 1.59
C TYR A 58 5.70 -28.20 0.78
N ASN A 59 6.67 -27.33 0.97
CA ASN A 59 7.96 -27.42 0.28
C ASN A 59 8.77 -28.65 0.71
N VAL A 60 8.62 -29.08 1.97
CA VAL A 60 9.18 -30.39 2.42
C VAL A 60 8.55 -31.51 1.62
N ALA A 61 7.22 -31.51 1.46
CA ALA A 61 6.53 -32.56 0.68
C ALA A 61 6.97 -32.59 -0.78
N CYS A 62 7.12 -31.43 -1.43
CA CYS A 62 7.64 -31.34 -2.80
C CYS A 62 9.05 -31.95 -2.91
N ALA A 63 9.97 -31.56 -2.03
CA ALA A 63 11.33 -32.05 -2.05
C ALA A 63 11.40 -33.57 -1.75
N GLN A 64 10.56 -34.09 -0.86
CA GLN A 64 10.47 -35.53 -0.53
C GLN A 64 9.85 -36.35 -1.68
N ALA A 65 8.79 -35.83 -2.31
CA ALA A 65 8.15 -36.50 -3.45
C ALA A 65 9.11 -36.63 -4.64
N ARG A 66 9.96 -35.62 -4.88
CA ARG A 66 11.01 -35.66 -5.92
C ARG A 66 12.16 -36.62 -5.61
N GLN A 67 12.23 -37.11 -4.38
CA GLN A 67 13.19 -38.14 -3.92
C GLN A 67 12.55 -39.53 -3.77
N ASP A 68 11.32 -39.72 -4.27
CA ASP A 68 10.53 -40.94 -4.11
C ASP A 68 10.27 -41.36 -2.64
N LYS A 69 10.35 -40.43 -1.70
CA LYS A 69 10.00 -40.61 -0.29
C LYS A 69 8.50 -40.39 -0.08
N LEU A 70 7.67 -41.25 -0.71
CA LEU A 70 6.24 -40.98 -0.86
C LEU A 70 5.49 -40.92 0.47
N ASP A 71 5.78 -41.83 1.41
CA ASP A 71 5.14 -41.84 2.72
C ASP A 71 5.50 -40.59 3.56
N ASP A 72 6.76 -40.18 3.53
CA ASP A 72 7.18 -38.94 4.22
C ASP A 72 6.56 -37.71 3.58
N ALA A 73 6.50 -37.67 2.25
CA ALA A 73 5.90 -36.56 1.50
C ALA A 73 4.39 -36.41 1.77
N ILE A 74 3.66 -37.53 1.88
CA ILE A 74 2.24 -37.50 2.26
C ILE A 74 2.05 -36.96 3.68
N VAL A 75 2.92 -37.34 4.63
CA VAL A 75 2.88 -36.81 6.00
C VAL A 75 3.10 -35.31 5.99
N SER A 76 4.10 -34.85 5.24
CA SER A 76 4.42 -33.43 5.12
C SER A 76 3.30 -32.65 4.44
N LEU A 77 2.70 -33.17 3.36
CA LEU A 77 1.56 -32.58 2.68
C LEU A 77 0.31 -32.55 3.56
N THR A 78 0.06 -33.61 4.33
CA THR A 78 -1.02 -33.64 5.32
C THR A 78 -0.85 -32.53 6.32
N ARG A 79 0.37 -32.33 6.81
CA ARG A 79 0.67 -31.22 7.73
C ARG A 79 0.41 -29.85 7.10
N ALA A 80 0.77 -29.65 5.84
CA ALA A 80 0.49 -28.40 5.12
C ALA A 80 -1.03 -28.11 5.01
N VAL A 81 -1.81 -29.15 4.68
CA VAL A 81 -3.28 -29.02 4.57
C VAL A 81 -3.92 -28.79 5.95
N GLU A 82 -3.45 -29.46 6.99
CA GLU A 82 -3.89 -29.21 8.37
C GLU A 82 -3.60 -27.78 8.84
N LEU A 83 -2.50 -27.20 8.38
CA LEU A 83 -2.13 -25.80 8.65
C LEU A 83 -2.88 -24.79 7.77
N GLY A 84 -3.84 -25.23 6.95
CA GLY A 84 -4.76 -24.37 6.23
C GLY A 84 -4.43 -24.13 4.76
N MET A 85 -3.55 -24.92 4.15
CA MET A 85 -3.39 -24.89 2.70
C MET A 85 -4.73 -25.17 2.03
N SER A 86 -5.18 -24.25 1.14
CA SER A 86 -6.53 -24.25 0.60
C SER A 86 -6.59 -24.29 -0.93
N ASP A 87 -5.46 -24.18 -1.62
CA ASP A 87 -5.40 -24.25 -3.07
C ASP A 87 -5.26 -25.69 -3.56
N ALA A 88 -6.39 -26.38 -3.63
CA ALA A 88 -6.44 -27.76 -4.12
C ALA A 88 -5.98 -27.91 -5.58
N ALA A 89 -6.17 -26.86 -6.41
CA ALA A 89 -5.72 -26.89 -7.80
C ALA A 89 -4.19 -26.78 -7.89
N ALA A 90 -3.58 -25.95 -7.04
CA ALA A 90 -2.12 -25.89 -6.95
C ALA A 90 -1.54 -27.27 -6.56
N ILE A 91 -2.07 -27.92 -5.52
CA ILE A 91 -1.61 -29.27 -5.11
C ILE A 91 -1.76 -30.27 -6.25
N GLN A 92 -2.91 -30.29 -6.96
CA GLN A 92 -3.18 -31.26 -8.02
C GLN A 92 -2.29 -31.07 -9.26
N ASN A 93 -1.90 -29.83 -9.55
CA ASN A 93 -1.16 -29.49 -10.77
C ASN A 93 0.36 -29.32 -10.54
N ASP A 94 0.80 -29.37 -9.29
CA ASP A 94 2.21 -29.26 -8.97
C ASP A 94 2.98 -30.46 -9.52
N VAL A 95 3.98 -30.17 -10.36
CA VAL A 95 4.84 -31.19 -10.98
C VAL A 95 5.74 -31.89 -9.95
N ASP A 96 6.06 -31.20 -8.85
CA ASP A 96 6.90 -31.77 -7.78
C ASP A 96 6.15 -32.77 -6.91
N LEU A 97 4.81 -32.76 -6.96
CA LEU A 97 3.93 -33.70 -6.26
C LEU A 97 3.34 -34.80 -7.17
N GLU A 98 3.80 -34.87 -8.42
CA GLU A 98 3.26 -35.82 -9.41
C GLU A 98 3.27 -37.29 -8.94
N SER A 99 4.34 -37.71 -8.31
CA SER A 99 4.50 -39.08 -7.76
C SER A 99 3.53 -39.39 -6.61
N LEU A 100 2.92 -38.38 -5.99
CA LEU A 100 1.94 -38.58 -4.90
C LEU A 100 0.50 -38.77 -5.42
N ARG A 101 0.21 -38.51 -6.69
CA ARG A 101 -1.18 -38.51 -7.22
C ARG A 101 -1.85 -39.87 -7.09
N ASP A 102 -1.09 -40.95 -7.18
CA ASP A 102 -1.57 -42.34 -7.05
C ASP A 102 -1.59 -42.82 -5.60
N HIS A 103 -1.12 -42.01 -4.64
CA HIS A 103 -1.13 -42.40 -3.23
C HIS A 103 -2.56 -42.42 -2.66
N PRO A 104 -2.97 -43.46 -1.90
CA PRO A 104 -4.36 -43.61 -1.44
C PRO A 104 -4.93 -42.45 -0.64
N LEU A 105 -4.10 -41.68 0.08
CA LEU A 105 -4.52 -40.52 0.87
C LEU A 105 -4.58 -39.21 0.06
N PHE A 106 -4.02 -39.18 -1.15
CA PHE A 106 -3.97 -37.94 -1.93
C PHE A 106 -5.34 -37.34 -2.26
N PRO A 107 -6.37 -38.13 -2.69
CA PRO A 107 -7.71 -37.60 -2.94
C PRO A 107 -8.35 -36.99 -1.68
N GLU A 108 -8.09 -37.56 -0.50
CA GLU A 108 -8.61 -37.02 0.76
C GLU A 108 -7.98 -35.69 1.12
N LEU A 109 -6.68 -35.52 0.88
CA LEU A 109 -5.97 -34.27 1.09
C LEU A 109 -6.49 -33.17 0.15
N ILE A 110 -6.76 -33.49 -1.10
CA ILE A 110 -7.39 -32.56 -2.04
C ILE A 110 -8.78 -32.14 -1.58
N ALA A 111 -9.59 -33.10 -1.10
CA ALA A 111 -10.90 -32.79 -0.53
C ALA A 111 -10.79 -31.92 0.72
N HIS A 112 -9.78 -32.16 1.57
CA HIS A 112 -9.52 -31.34 2.75
C HIS A 112 -9.09 -29.91 2.37
N ALA A 113 -8.18 -29.74 1.40
CA ALA A 113 -7.80 -28.42 0.91
C ALA A 113 -8.99 -27.63 0.33
N ARG A 114 -9.92 -28.31 -0.40
CA ARG A 114 -11.17 -27.71 -0.85
C ARG A 114 -12.06 -27.26 0.31
N ARG A 115 -12.15 -28.06 1.39
CA ARG A 115 -12.88 -27.65 2.62
C ARG A 115 -12.24 -26.43 3.27
N ASN A 116 -10.92 -26.37 3.34
CA ASN A 116 -10.20 -25.19 3.85
C ASN A 116 -10.51 -23.91 3.05
N LYS A 117 -10.78 -24.04 1.75
CA LYS A 117 -11.19 -22.92 0.90
C LYS A 117 -12.64 -22.51 1.12
N ALA A 118 -13.54 -23.48 1.29
CA ALA A 118 -14.97 -23.25 1.48
C ALA A 118 -15.29 -22.74 2.89
N ASP A 119 -14.57 -23.23 3.88
CA ASP A 119 -14.65 -22.82 5.28
C ASP A 119 -13.20 -22.60 5.75
N PRO A 120 -12.61 -21.45 5.43
CA PRO A 120 -11.27 -21.14 5.90
C PRO A 120 -11.32 -21.21 7.42
N LYS A 121 -10.76 -22.32 7.96
CA LYS A 121 -10.52 -22.36 9.39
C LYS A 121 -9.82 -21.04 9.70
N PRO A 122 -10.35 -20.20 10.60
CA PRO A 122 -9.49 -19.23 11.22
C PRO A 122 -8.27 -20.02 11.63
N ALA A 123 -7.08 -19.59 11.24
CA ALA A 123 -5.84 -20.12 11.76
C ALA A 123 -6.14 -20.37 13.22
N LYS A 124 -5.99 -21.63 13.73
CA LYS A 124 -6.36 -21.94 15.10
C LYS A 124 -5.79 -20.82 15.92
N ASP A 125 -6.64 -19.83 16.19
CA ASP A 125 -6.32 -18.72 17.06
C ASP A 125 -6.37 -19.33 18.47
N ASP A 126 -5.38 -20.16 18.77
CA ASP A 126 -5.07 -20.58 20.14
C ASP A 126 -4.59 -19.38 20.97
N ILE A 127 -4.73 -18.16 20.39
CA ILE A 127 -4.44 -16.92 21.10
C ILE A 127 -5.57 -16.62 22.09
N GLN A 128 -5.16 -16.47 23.34
CA GLN A 128 -6.08 -16.12 24.43
C GLN A 128 -6.30 -14.61 24.43
N SER A 129 -7.56 -14.19 24.53
CA SER A 129 -7.87 -12.79 24.73
C SER A 129 -7.57 -12.36 26.16
N HIS A 130 -6.74 -11.36 26.35
CA HIS A 130 -6.40 -10.84 27.68
C HIS A 130 -7.33 -9.70 28.10
N LEU A 131 -7.84 -9.79 29.31
CA LEU A 131 -8.62 -8.72 29.96
C LEU A 131 -7.69 -7.61 30.47
N PRO A 132 -8.05 -6.34 30.27
CA PRO A 132 -7.32 -5.24 30.90
C PRO A 132 -7.32 -5.38 32.43
N ARG A 133 -6.16 -5.21 33.02
CA ARG A 133 -6.02 -5.12 34.49
C ARG A 133 -5.64 -3.68 34.85
N ARG A 134 -6.49 -3.02 35.63
CA ARG A 134 -6.27 -1.62 36.06
C ARG A 134 -6.01 -0.65 34.89
N GLY A 135 -6.72 -0.82 33.76
CA GLY A 135 -6.54 0.01 32.57
C GLY A 135 -5.29 -0.29 31.75
N VAL A 136 -4.66 -1.45 31.96
CA VAL A 136 -3.48 -1.91 31.21
C VAL A 136 -3.79 -3.24 30.55
N VAL A 137 -3.42 -3.39 29.28
CA VAL A 137 -3.39 -4.66 28.55
C VAL A 137 -1.96 -5.06 28.28
N TRP A 138 -1.70 -6.35 28.30
CA TRP A 138 -0.38 -6.92 28.07
C TRP A 138 -0.32 -7.62 26.72
N VAL A 139 0.74 -7.35 25.98
CA VAL A 139 1.13 -8.08 24.76
C VAL A 139 2.13 -9.15 25.16
N ASP A 140 1.78 -10.40 24.94
CA ASP A 140 2.59 -11.57 25.27
C ASP A 140 2.39 -12.72 24.28
N GLU A 141 3.01 -13.87 24.56
CA GLU A 141 3.00 -15.05 23.72
C GLU A 141 1.63 -15.73 23.63
N ASP A 142 0.79 -15.53 24.63
CA ASP A 142 -0.54 -16.17 24.68
C ASP A 142 -1.54 -15.44 23.78
N ASN A 143 -1.44 -14.12 23.70
CA ASN A 143 -2.42 -13.28 23.00
C ASN A 143 -1.93 -12.68 21.68
N THR A 144 -0.72 -13.00 21.22
CA THR A 144 -0.13 -12.36 20.05
C THR A 144 0.44 -13.37 19.06
N ARG A 145 0.11 -13.18 17.77
CA ARG A 145 0.64 -13.98 16.64
C ARG A 145 1.01 -13.06 15.48
N TYR A 146 1.90 -13.53 14.63
CA TYR A 146 2.28 -12.82 13.41
C TYR A 146 1.37 -13.21 12.25
N ASP A 147 0.65 -12.23 11.71
CA ASP A 147 -0.13 -12.34 10.48
C ASP A 147 0.78 -12.13 9.27
N VAL A 148 1.15 -13.23 8.64
CA VAL A 148 2.08 -13.22 7.51
C VAL A 148 1.48 -12.54 6.27
N ALA A 149 0.18 -12.70 6.05
CA ALA A 149 -0.49 -12.15 4.89
C ALA A 149 -0.43 -10.61 4.91
N ASN A 150 -0.60 -10.02 6.07
CA ASN A 150 -0.60 -8.57 6.25
C ASN A 150 0.75 -8.01 6.73
N GLY A 151 1.68 -8.86 7.17
CA GLY A 151 2.98 -8.43 7.67
C GLY A 151 2.94 -7.73 9.03
N VAL A 152 1.95 -8.06 9.88
CA VAL A 152 1.70 -7.43 11.18
C VAL A 152 1.57 -8.46 12.29
N PHE A 153 1.86 -8.07 13.53
CA PHE A 153 1.47 -8.84 14.70
C PHE A 153 0.02 -8.56 15.04
N ARG A 154 -0.76 -9.61 15.27
CA ARG A 154 -2.12 -9.51 15.82
C ARG A 154 -2.11 -9.82 17.29
N SER A 155 -2.67 -8.91 18.11
CA SER A 155 -2.86 -9.15 19.53
C SER A 155 -4.35 -9.07 19.87
N LEU A 156 -4.85 -10.02 20.66
CA LEU A 156 -6.25 -10.09 21.08
C LEU A 156 -6.39 -9.64 22.52
N PHE A 157 -7.29 -8.67 22.72
CA PHE A 157 -7.72 -8.19 24.03
C PHE A 157 -9.21 -8.46 24.24
N ALA A 158 -9.59 -8.94 25.41
CA ALA A 158 -10.98 -9.08 25.81
C ALA A 158 -11.39 -7.85 26.60
N PHE A 159 -12.02 -6.88 25.95
CA PHE A 159 -12.63 -5.77 26.66
C PHE A 159 -14.00 -6.19 27.18
N SER A 160 -14.27 -5.90 28.45
CA SER A 160 -15.58 -6.16 29.04
C SER A 160 -16.68 -5.45 28.25
N THR A 161 -17.68 -6.20 27.79
CA THR A 161 -18.90 -5.64 27.22
C THR A 161 -19.83 -5.06 28.28
N VAL A 162 -19.56 -5.35 29.57
CA VAL A 162 -20.28 -4.79 30.70
C VAL A 162 -19.94 -3.30 30.78
N ALA A 163 -20.96 -2.47 30.88
CA ALA A 163 -20.80 -1.04 31.08
C ALA A 163 -19.82 -0.80 32.24
N THR A 164 -18.62 -0.36 31.90
CA THR A 164 -17.60 -0.02 32.89
C THR A 164 -18.18 1.07 33.81
N PRO A 165 -17.91 1.05 35.09
CA PRO A 165 -18.36 2.10 36.00
C PRO A 165 -18.00 3.45 35.39
N ARG A 166 -18.95 4.37 35.30
CA ARG A 166 -18.72 5.72 34.75
C ARG A 166 -17.52 6.32 35.45
N PRO A 167 -16.48 6.78 34.71
CA PRO A 167 -15.40 7.52 35.35
C PRO A 167 -16.00 8.74 36.05
N ALA A 168 -15.43 9.15 37.17
CA ALA A 168 -15.85 10.36 37.85
C ALA A 168 -15.86 11.52 36.84
N ILE A 169 -17.00 12.23 36.77
CA ILE A 169 -17.29 13.28 35.77
C ILE A 169 -16.15 14.32 35.66
N GLY A 170 -15.45 14.58 36.76
CA GLY A 170 -14.33 15.51 36.82
C GLY A 170 -13.07 15.09 36.04
N ASN A 171 -12.96 13.81 35.70
CA ASN A 171 -11.72 13.25 35.12
C ASN A 171 -11.76 13.05 33.60
N VAL A 172 -12.88 13.36 32.91
CA VAL A 172 -13.00 13.21 31.47
C VAL A 172 -12.38 14.42 30.78
N VAL A 173 -11.32 14.19 30.04
CA VAL A 173 -10.64 15.19 29.20
C VAL A 173 -10.35 16.49 29.97
N VAL A 174 -9.62 16.37 31.04
CA VAL A 174 -9.23 17.51 31.89
C VAL A 174 -8.33 18.46 31.09
N GLY A 175 -8.64 19.78 31.15
CA GLY A 175 -7.79 20.81 30.54
C GLY A 175 -8.12 21.14 29.07
N HIS A 176 -9.14 20.52 28.46
CA HIS A 176 -9.53 20.77 27.07
C HIS A 176 -10.69 21.78 26.92
N GLY A 177 -10.79 22.78 27.81
CA GLY A 177 -11.74 23.92 27.68
C GLY A 177 -13.20 23.51 27.39
N GLU A 178 -13.79 24.10 26.37
CA GLU A 178 -15.18 23.81 25.95
C GLU A 178 -15.37 22.35 25.51
N VAL A 179 -14.41 21.76 24.85
CA VAL A 179 -14.43 20.33 24.47
C VAL A 179 -14.55 19.45 25.69
N GLY A 180 -13.73 19.69 26.71
CA GLY A 180 -13.78 18.96 27.96
C GLY A 180 -15.12 19.14 28.71
N LYS A 181 -15.74 20.34 28.67
CA LYS A 181 -17.06 20.58 29.22
C LYS A 181 -18.16 19.78 28.54
N LEU A 182 -18.13 19.74 27.18
CA LEU A 182 -19.09 18.96 26.39
C LEU A 182 -18.95 17.46 26.68
N LEU A 183 -17.73 16.94 26.65
CA LEU A 183 -17.48 15.53 26.91
C LEU A 183 -17.94 15.13 28.29
N ARG A 184 -17.64 15.90 29.35
CA ARG A 184 -18.13 15.65 30.71
C ARG A 184 -19.66 15.64 30.78
N ARG A 185 -20.31 16.61 30.11
CA ARG A 185 -21.78 16.65 30.03
C ARG A 185 -22.36 15.42 29.40
N TRP A 186 -21.86 15.03 28.21
CA TRP A 186 -22.36 13.86 27.48
C TRP A 186 -22.12 12.53 28.23
N TYR A 187 -21.03 12.47 29.00
CA TYR A 187 -20.80 11.35 29.91
C TYR A 187 -21.85 11.29 31.04
N SER A 188 -22.14 12.42 31.67
CA SER A 188 -23.15 12.48 32.74
C SER A 188 -24.57 12.18 32.23
N GLU A 189 -24.89 12.60 31.03
CA GLU A 189 -26.13 12.31 30.33
C GLU A 189 -26.22 10.84 29.85
N GLY A 190 -25.11 10.12 29.85
CA GLY A 190 -25.03 8.73 29.34
C GLY A 190 -25.04 8.62 27.83
N THR A 191 -24.97 9.74 27.11
CA THR A 191 -25.01 9.79 25.65
C THR A 191 -23.63 9.62 24.99
N ALA A 192 -22.56 9.76 25.78
CA ALA A 192 -21.19 9.34 25.43
C ALA A 192 -20.70 8.48 26.62
N ALA A 193 -20.85 7.18 26.53
CA ALA A 193 -20.57 6.29 27.66
C ALA A 193 -19.07 5.97 27.84
N GLY A 194 -18.21 6.85 27.40
CA GLY A 194 -16.79 6.62 27.49
C GLY A 194 -16.31 5.43 26.66
N ASN A 195 -15.29 5.62 25.96
CA ASN A 195 -14.76 4.65 25.02
C ASN A 195 -13.75 3.74 25.72
N HIS A 196 -14.23 3.03 26.72
CA HIS A 196 -13.38 2.05 27.41
C HIS A 196 -12.89 1.01 26.42
N GLY A 197 -11.57 0.82 26.39
CA GLY A 197 -10.94 -0.10 25.47
C GLY A 197 -10.30 0.57 24.26
N ASP A 198 -10.40 1.90 24.12
CA ASP A 198 -9.58 2.60 23.14
C ASP A 198 -8.11 2.50 23.55
N VAL A 199 -7.27 2.18 22.59
CA VAL A 199 -5.84 1.97 22.80
C VAL A 199 -5.05 3.13 22.23
N TYR A 200 -4.18 3.69 23.05
CA TYR A 200 -3.17 4.63 22.59
C TYR A 200 -1.85 3.89 22.39
N ASP A 201 -1.42 3.82 21.12
CA ASP A 201 -0.25 3.08 20.69
C ASP A 201 0.93 4.01 20.41
N ASN A 202 1.76 4.21 21.44
CA ASN A 202 3.01 4.94 21.37
C ASN A 202 4.12 4.12 22.04
N HIS A 203 4.31 2.90 21.55
CA HIS A 203 5.19 1.96 22.22
C HIS A 203 6.68 2.14 21.86
N ASP A 204 7.03 3.01 20.93
CA ASP A 204 8.41 3.41 20.70
C ASP A 204 8.93 4.40 21.77
N GLY A 205 8.02 4.91 22.60
CA GLY A 205 8.36 5.84 23.69
C GLY A 205 8.75 7.24 23.23
N ASP A 206 8.66 7.52 21.93
CA ASP A 206 9.00 8.82 21.37
C ASP A 206 7.88 9.86 21.64
N HIS A 207 8.19 11.09 21.46
CA HIS A 207 7.39 12.34 21.49
C HIS A 207 5.87 12.21 21.73
N SER A 208 5.18 13.31 21.91
CA SER A 208 3.69 13.43 21.85
C SER A 208 2.91 12.47 22.74
N ASN A 209 3.45 12.13 23.90
CA ASN A 209 2.76 11.30 24.88
C ASN A 209 1.46 11.96 25.37
N LEU A 210 0.35 11.20 25.32
CA LEU A 210 -0.89 11.59 25.95
C LEU A 210 -0.86 11.30 27.45
N ARG A 211 -1.49 12.18 28.24
CA ARG A 211 -1.63 11.95 29.67
C ARG A 211 -2.90 11.11 29.92
N TYR A 212 -2.73 9.85 30.27
CA TYR A 212 -3.84 8.92 30.52
C TYR A 212 -4.86 9.43 31.54
N ARG A 213 -4.45 10.27 32.49
CA ARG A 213 -5.37 10.90 33.45
C ARG A 213 -6.35 11.87 32.81
N ASP A 214 -6.00 12.44 31.64
CA ASP A 214 -6.87 13.37 30.91
C ASP A 214 -7.86 12.61 30.04
N PHE A 215 -7.56 11.35 29.71
CA PHE A 215 -8.35 10.47 28.87
C PHE A 215 -8.62 9.12 29.59
N PRO A 216 -9.48 9.10 30.61
CA PRO A 216 -9.68 7.90 31.45
C PRO A 216 -10.27 6.71 30.70
N GLN A 217 -10.81 6.92 29.49
CA GLN A 217 -11.27 5.87 28.59
C GLN A 217 -10.13 5.08 27.96
N LEU A 218 -8.91 5.60 27.91
CA LEU A 218 -7.80 4.96 27.22
C LEU A 218 -7.27 3.75 28.01
N THR A 219 -6.91 2.73 27.25
CA THR A 219 -6.22 1.55 27.73
C THR A 219 -4.75 1.63 27.36
N ARG A 220 -3.88 1.44 28.33
CA ARG A 220 -2.44 1.43 28.13
C ARG A 220 -1.96 0.05 27.70
N ILE A 221 -1.04 0.00 26.72
CA ILE A 221 -0.37 -1.23 26.31
C ILE A 221 0.94 -1.37 27.08
N GLU A 222 1.19 -2.57 27.58
CA GLU A 222 2.48 -3.00 28.14
C GLU A 222 2.94 -4.29 27.46
N PHE A 223 4.24 -4.49 27.39
CA PHE A 223 4.83 -5.64 26.73
C PHE A 223 5.50 -6.56 27.74
N ALA A 224 5.19 -7.85 27.69
CA ALA A 224 5.77 -8.89 28.53
C ALA A 224 7.28 -9.04 28.27
N LYS A 225 7.98 -9.71 29.17
CA LYS A 225 9.44 -9.87 29.10
C LYS A 225 9.91 -10.52 27.80
N ALA A 226 9.17 -11.53 27.31
CA ALA A 226 9.50 -12.21 26.06
C ALA A 226 9.33 -11.28 24.85
N ALA A 227 8.27 -10.50 24.80
CA ALA A 227 8.04 -9.51 23.76
C ALA A 227 9.14 -8.44 23.76
N ARG A 228 9.54 -7.96 24.93
CA ARG A 228 10.67 -7.01 25.09
C ARG A 228 12.00 -7.59 24.64
N LYS A 229 12.28 -8.87 24.96
CA LYS A 229 13.49 -9.57 24.53
C LYS A 229 13.59 -9.64 23.00
N ASN A 230 12.44 -9.72 22.32
CA ASN A 230 12.35 -9.75 20.85
C ASN A 230 12.17 -8.35 20.23
N ASN A 231 12.35 -7.29 21.00
CA ASN A 231 12.20 -5.88 20.58
C ASN A 231 10.79 -5.53 20.02
N LEU A 232 9.77 -6.30 20.33
CA LEU A 232 8.41 -6.03 19.85
C LEU A 232 7.78 -4.79 20.48
N HIS A 233 8.29 -4.38 21.65
CA HIS A 233 7.87 -3.17 22.34
C HIS A 233 8.38 -1.88 21.67
N SER A 234 9.23 -2.00 20.67
CA SER A 234 9.72 -0.88 19.89
C SER A 234 9.00 -0.85 18.54
N GLY A 235 8.29 0.20 18.28
CA GLY A 235 7.61 0.42 17.00
C GLY A 235 8.53 0.39 15.78
N LEU A 236 9.82 0.48 15.99
CA LEU A 236 10.84 0.38 14.94
C LEU A 236 11.04 -1.05 14.43
N GLN A 237 10.59 -2.05 15.19
CA GLN A 237 10.85 -3.46 14.91
C GLN A 237 9.59 -4.21 14.41
N ALA A 238 8.41 -3.77 14.81
CA ALA A 238 7.18 -4.47 14.53
C ALA A 238 5.97 -3.53 14.41
N SER A 239 5.08 -3.84 13.48
CA SER A 239 3.77 -3.21 13.37
C SER A 239 2.71 -4.14 13.94
N PHE A 240 1.69 -3.56 14.58
CA PHE A 240 0.63 -4.30 15.25
C PHE A 240 -0.75 -4.01 14.67
N LEU A 241 -1.62 -5.01 14.79
CA LEU A 241 -3.06 -4.91 14.58
C LEU A 241 -3.75 -5.49 15.81
N TYR A 242 -4.32 -4.61 16.60
CA TYR A 242 -5.10 -4.98 17.78
C TYR A 242 -6.56 -5.14 17.43
N ASN A 243 -7.28 -6.00 18.13
CA ASN A 243 -8.75 -6.10 18.01
C ASN A 243 -9.47 -5.00 18.80
N ALA A 244 -8.89 -3.82 18.85
CA ALA A 244 -9.37 -2.66 19.59
C ALA A 244 -9.28 -1.41 18.73
N VAL A 245 -10.11 -0.41 19.03
CA VAL A 245 -9.96 0.92 18.46
C VAL A 245 -8.62 1.48 18.91
N THR A 246 -7.74 1.77 17.95
CA THR A 246 -6.35 2.13 18.22
C THR A 246 -5.98 3.41 17.49
N PHE A 247 -5.30 4.30 18.18
CA PHE A 247 -4.65 5.43 17.54
C PHE A 247 -3.30 5.69 18.19
N GLY A 248 -2.39 6.31 17.46
CA GLY A 248 -1.04 6.48 17.99
C GLY A 248 -0.16 7.35 17.10
N ASN A 249 1.11 7.42 17.46
CA ASN A 249 2.08 8.10 16.65
C ASN A 249 2.65 7.19 15.55
N SER A 250 3.39 7.80 14.65
CA SER A 250 3.86 7.17 13.41
C SER A 250 4.86 6.05 13.58
N SER A 251 5.69 6.10 14.61
CA SER A 251 6.78 5.15 14.74
C SER A 251 6.30 3.73 14.92
N THR A 252 5.04 3.57 15.30
CA THR A 252 4.39 2.27 15.49
C THR A 252 3.63 1.76 14.27
N SER A 253 3.39 2.59 13.25
CA SER A 253 2.54 2.23 12.13
C SER A 253 3.28 1.68 10.92
N ILE A 254 4.35 2.34 10.48
CA ILE A 254 4.96 2.11 9.16
C ILE A 254 6.29 1.36 9.27
N VAL A 255 6.77 1.09 10.43
CA VAL A 255 8.18 1.07 10.69
C VAL A 255 8.73 -0.27 11.08
N ALA A 256 8.85 -1.14 10.12
CA ALA A 256 9.81 -2.23 10.24
C ALA A 256 11.01 -1.92 9.34
N GLY A 257 12.20 -1.83 9.92
CA GLY A 257 13.44 -1.75 9.16
C GLY A 257 13.73 -0.39 8.51
N PRO A 258 13.96 -0.35 7.18
CA PRO A 258 14.57 0.81 6.52
C PRO A 258 13.67 2.05 6.39
N PHE A 259 12.40 1.95 6.75
CA PHE A 259 11.43 3.04 6.56
C PHE A 259 11.22 3.89 7.82
N TRP A 260 12.14 3.81 8.77
CA TRP A 260 12.01 4.52 10.03
C TRP A 260 12.07 6.04 9.85
N ARG A 261 11.18 6.72 10.54
CA ARG A 261 11.02 8.18 10.66
C ARG A 261 11.02 8.95 9.34
N SER A 262 12.16 9.11 8.72
CA SER A 262 12.35 9.97 7.57
C SER A 262 11.98 9.36 6.22
N GLN A 263 11.51 8.11 6.17
CA GLN A 263 11.24 7.43 4.90
C GLN A 263 9.84 6.76 4.77
N PRO A 264 8.80 7.15 5.53
CA PRO A 264 7.48 6.55 5.37
C PRO A 264 6.88 6.83 3.98
N ARG A 265 7.24 7.94 3.33
CA ARG A 265 6.89 8.21 1.93
C ARG A 265 7.34 7.09 1.00
N LEU A 266 8.50 6.47 1.24
CA LEU A 266 9.00 5.33 0.47
C LEU A 266 8.23 4.05 0.79
N ALA A 267 7.64 3.93 1.98
CA ALA A 267 6.78 2.80 2.31
C ALA A 267 5.55 2.72 1.39
N TYR A 268 5.03 3.85 0.94
CA TYR A 268 3.92 3.89 -0.01
C TYR A 268 4.30 3.46 -1.43
N THR A 269 5.58 3.36 -1.75
CA THR A 269 6.04 2.75 -2.99
C THR A 269 6.14 1.21 -2.89
N GLN A 270 5.94 0.65 -1.68
CA GLN A 270 5.99 -0.77 -1.40
C GLN A 270 4.57 -1.34 -1.21
N PRO A 271 4.05 -2.16 -2.13
CA PRO A 271 2.67 -2.65 -2.07
C PRO A 271 2.32 -3.34 -0.75
N ARG A 272 3.26 -4.10 -0.18
CA ARG A 272 3.06 -4.81 1.09
C ARG A 272 2.88 -3.84 2.27
N GLN A 273 3.66 -2.78 2.35
CA GLN A 273 3.56 -1.79 3.42
C GLN A 273 2.23 -1.03 3.34
N THR A 274 1.83 -0.66 2.12
CA THR A 274 0.53 -0.01 1.90
C THR A 274 -0.64 -0.92 2.24
N ALA A 275 -0.57 -2.21 1.90
CA ALA A 275 -1.58 -3.19 2.28
C ALA A 275 -1.69 -3.34 3.80
N MET A 276 -0.57 -3.34 4.52
CA MET A 276 -0.54 -3.36 5.98
C MET A 276 -1.24 -2.14 6.58
N ILE A 277 -0.90 -0.93 6.12
CA ILE A 277 -1.51 0.31 6.63
C ILE A 277 -3.02 0.32 6.33
N TYR A 278 -3.43 -0.17 5.17
CA TYR A 278 -4.84 -0.33 4.84
C TYR A 278 -5.54 -1.31 5.78
N ALA A 279 -4.93 -2.47 6.07
CA ALA A 279 -5.46 -3.44 7.03
C ALA A 279 -5.59 -2.84 8.44
N GLN A 280 -4.63 -2.01 8.88
CA GLN A 280 -4.74 -1.26 10.13
C GLN A 280 -5.92 -0.27 10.10
N TYR A 281 -6.08 0.49 9.02
CA TYR A 281 -7.15 1.47 8.85
C TYR A 281 -8.54 0.87 8.94
N VAL A 282 -8.81 -0.20 8.19
CA VAL A 282 -10.10 -0.92 8.25
C VAL A 282 -10.23 -1.78 9.52
N GLY A 283 -9.12 -2.07 10.18
CA GLY A 283 -9.02 -2.70 11.50
C GLY A 283 -9.19 -1.74 12.67
N ASN A 284 -9.70 -0.52 12.44
CA ASN A 284 -9.91 0.53 13.42
C ASN A 284 -8.64 1.14 14.03
N HIS A 285 -7.57 1.23 13.24
CA HIS A 285 -6.34 1.92 13.65
C HIS A 285 -6.14 3.19 12.83
N LEU A 286 -5.68 4.25 13.49
CA LEU A 286 -5.31 5.51 12.86
C LEU A 286 -4.08 6.10 13.52
N TYR A 287 -3.04 6.32 12.72
CA TYR A 287 -1.78 6.87 13.20
C TYR A 287 -1.53 8.26 12.65
N VAL A 288 -0.78 9.06 13.41
CA VAL A 288 -0.34 10.39 13.02
C VAL A 288 1.15 10.38 12.82
N TYR A 289 1.60 10.87 11.66
CA TYR A 289 3.00 10.91 11.28
C TYR A 289 3.50 12.36 11.17
N PRO A 290 4.48 12.81 11.96
CA PRO A 290 5.17 14.06 11.71
C PRO A 290 5.97 13.99 10.41
N GLU A 291 5.93 15.02 9.59
CA GLU A 291 6.63 15.03 8.29
C GLU A 291 8.17 15.09 8.41
N HIS A 292 8.72 15.37 9.57
CA HIS A 292 10.16 15.35 9.86
C HIS A 292 11.05 16.07 8.82
N ARG A 293 10.77 17.32 8.54
CA ARG A 293 11.54 18.14 7.58
C ARG A 293 13.04 18.13 7.81
N ASP A 294 13.46 18.08 9.08
CA ASP A 294 14.83 18.08 9.53
C ASP A 294 15.57 16.76 9.25
N HIS A 295 14.85 15.70 8.90
CA HIS A 295 15.38 14.37 8.62
C HIS A 295 15.21 13.93 7.18
N ASP A 296 14.80 14.81 6.26
CA ASP A 296 14.60 14.44 4.88
C ASP A 296 15.93 14.34 4.10
N PRO A 297 16.42 13.13 3.79
CA PRO A 297 17.65 12.96 3.04
C PRO A 297 17.54 13.39 1.58
N GLY A 298 16.33 13.47 1.02
CA GLY A 298 16.08 13.89 -0.35
C GLY A 298 16.35 15.36 -0.61
N HIS A 299 16.50 16.15 0.45
CA HIS A 299 16.71 17.60 0.40
C HIS A 299 18.05 18.00 1.05
N ASN A 300 19.10 17.19 0.89
CA ASN A 300 20.50 17.41 1.31
C ASN A 300 20.76 17.58 2.81
N GLY A 301 19.87 17.09 3.67
CA GLY A 301 20.06 17.08 5.13
C GLY A 301 20.04 18.47 5.79
N GLN A 302 19.53 19.49 5.11
CA GLN A 302 19.49 20.87 5.63
C GLN A 302 18.06 21.35 5.92
N GLY A 303 17.18 20.48 6.37
CA GLY A 303 15.77 20.83 6.57
C GLY A 303 15.06 21.04 5.25
N GLY A 304 14.68 19.97 4.60
CA GLY A 304 14.02 19.98 3.32
C GLY A 304 12.57 20.49 3.40
N TYR A 305 11.83 20.27 2.34
CA TYR A 305 10.42 20.66 2.22
C TYR A 305 9.45 19.66 2.88
N GLY A 306 9.99 18.71 3.66
CA GLY A 306 9.23 17.71 4.39
C GLY A 306 9.05 16.40 3.64
N ASP A 307 8.51 15.41 4.35
CA ASP A 307 8.17 14.11 3.78
C ASP A 307 6.86 14.22 3.01
N VAL A 308 6.93 14.41 1.70
CA VAL A 308 5.76 14.41 0.85
C VAL A 308 5.56 13.02 0.25
N TYR A 309 4.33 12.59 0.14
CA TYR A 309 3.95 11.23 -0.24
C TYR A 309 3.55 11.17 -1.70
N CYS A 310 3.89 10.07 -2.38
CA CYS A 310 3.54 9.86 -3.79
C CYS A 310 2.03 9.71 -4.04
N THR A 311 1.23 9.67 -3.00
CA THR A 311 -0.22 9.61 -3.05
C THR A 311 -0.83 10.29 -1.84
N ASN A 312 -2.03 10.81 -1.97
CA ASN A 312 -2.88 11.15 -0.84
C ASN A 312 -3.56 9.89 -0.31
N THR A 313 -3.87 9.86 0.98
CA THR A 313 -4.44 8.67 1.62
C THR A 313 -5.23 9.02 2.87
N PRO A 314 -6.34 8.29 3.17
CA PRO A 314 -7.01 8.40 4.46
C PRO A 314 -6.41 7.46 5.53
N TYR A 315 -5.45 6.61 5.20
CA TYR A 315 -4.96 5.57 6.14
C TYR A 315 -4.08 6.13 7.26
N LEU A 316 -3.48 7.29 7.01
CA LEU A 316 -2.53 7.92 7.89
C LEU A 316 -2.75 9.43 7.87
N LEU A 317 -2.60 10.07 9.02
CA LEU A 317 -2.52 11.53 9.11
C LEU A 317 -1.06 11.95 9.12
N ILE A 318 -0.72 12.92 8.29
CA ILE A 318 0.62 13.49 8.27
C ILE A 318 0.51 14.91 8.81
N SER A 319 1.20 15.17 9.91
CA SER A 319 1.25 16.49 10.54
C SER A 319 2.44 17.30 10.05
N GLN A 320 2.21 18.58 9.76
CA GLN A 320 3.29 19.47 9.34
C GLN A 320 4.22 19.80 10.50
N GLY A 321 5.48 19.44 10.37
CA GLY A 321 6.52 19.72 11.34
C GLY A 321 7.26 18.45 11.79
N SER A 322 8.25 18.65 12.66
CA SER A 322 9.01 17.58 13.29
C SER A 322 8.33 17.09 14.59
N SER A 323 9.12 16.64 15.54
CA SER A 323 8.67 16.20 16.86
C SER A 323 7.59 17.10 17.48
N TRP A 324 6.55 16.50 18.05
CA TRP A 324 5.40 17.14 18.70
C TRP A 324 4.36 17.75 17.76
N SER A 325 4.56 17.79 16.44
CA SER A 325 3.55 18.29 15.49
C SER A 325 2.33 17.36 15.39
N ASP A 326 2.47 16.09 15.74
CA ASP A 326 1.42 15.08 15.79
C ASP A 326 0.49 15.23 17.01
N LYS A 327 0.98 15.82 18.11
CA LYS A 327 0.22 15.89 19.37
C LYS A 327 -1.16 16.55 19.27
N PRO A 328 -1.37 17.70 18.60
CA PRO A 328 -2.69 18.28 18.42
C PRO A 328 -3.68 17.33 17.74
N PHE A 329 -3.22 16.53 16.79
CA PHE A 329 -4.03 15.54 16.09
C PHE A 329 -4.37 14.34 16.98
N LEU A 330 -3.42 13.85 17.76
CA LEU A 330 -3.66 12.77 18.72
C LEU A 330 -4.67 13.18 19.79
N ASP A 331 -4.55 14.40 20.35
CA ASP A 331 -5.52 14.98 21.28
C ASP A 331 -6.93 15.10 20.63
N ALA A 332 -6.97 15.58 19.37
CA ALA A 332 -8.23 15.73 18.62
C ALA A 332 -8.91 14.38 18.35
N ILE A 333 -8.15 13.38 17.94
CA ILE A 333 -8.65 12.01 17.71
C ILE A 333 -9.18 11.43 19.01
N ALA A 334 -8.43 11.51 20.11
CA ALA A 334 -8.86 11.03 21.43
C ALA A 334 -10.17 11.67 21.85
N CYS A 335 -10.31 13.01 21.73
CA CYS A 335 -11.54 13.73 22.03
C CYS A 335 -12.71 13.31 21.12
N THR A 336 -12.45 13.12 19.84
CA THR A 336 -13.47 12.72 18.86
C THR A 336 -13.98 11.31 19.15
N LEU A 337 -13.08 10.37 19.41
CA LEU A 337 -13.42 9.00 19.80
C LEU A 337 -14.22 8.97 21.11
N ALA A 338 -13.92 9.88 22.05
CA ALA A 338 -14.67 10.02 23.29
C ALA A 338 -16.08 10.61 23.10
N ALA A 339 -16.34 11.28 22.01
CA ALA A 339 -17.60 12.00 21.76
C ALA A 339 -18.71 11.13 21.16
N PHE A 340 -18.35 10.05 20.45
CA PHE A 340 -19.34 9.18 19.82
C PHE A 340 -20.35 8.62 20.82
N ARG A 341 -21.58 8.42 20.36
CA ARG A 341 -22.56 7.63 21.09
C ARG A 341 -22.13 6.16 21.11
N PRO A 342 -22.33 5.44 22.22
CA PRO A 342 -21.83 4.07 22.36
C PRO A 342 -22.35 3.08 21.33
N ASP A 343 -23.63 3.22 20.95
CA ASP A 343 -24.27 2.39 19.93
C ASP A 343 -23.73 2.66 18.53
N VAL A 344 -23.51 3.92 18.19
CA VAL A 344 -22.87 4.35 16.94
C VAL A 344 -21.43 3.86 16.89
N LYS A 345 -20.64 4.09 17.93
CA LYS A 345 -19.25 3.67 17.99
C LYS A 345 -19.11 2.15 17.83
N ARG A 346 -19.95 1.37 18.53
CA ARG A 346 -19.97 -0.09 18.39
C ARG A 346 -20.30 -0.53 16.95
N LEU A 347 -21.28 0.12 16.30
CA LEU A 347 -21.62 -0.16 14.91
C LEU A 347 -20.42 0.09 13.99
N LEU A 348 -19.85 1.29 14.05
CA LEU A 348 -18.72 1.69 13.20
C LEU A 348 -17.47 0.83 13.45
N THR A 349 -17.19 0.48 14.71
CA THR A 349 -16.08 -0.43 15.06
C THR A 349 -16.31 -1.83 14.48
N LYS A 350 -17.51 -2.38 14.64
CA LYS A 350 -17.84 -3.72 14.14
C LYS A 350 -17.74 -3.82 12.61
N THR A 351 -18.06 -2.74 11.92
CA THR A 351 -18.07 -2.69 10.46
C THR A 351 -16.74 -2.21 9.84
N GLY A 352 -15.73 -1.85 10.66
CA GLY A 352 -14.45 -1.34 10.20
C GLY A 352 -14.53 0.08 9.60
N THR A 353 -15.60 0.82 9.92
CA THR A 353 -15.88 2.14 9.35
C THR A 353 -15.63 3.30 10.32
N LEU A 354 -15.14 3.01 11.52
CA LEU A 354 -14.90 4.05 12.53
C LEU A 354 -13.79 5.02 12.08
N MET A 355 -12.64 4.52 11.61
CA MET A 355 -11.55 5.39 11.18
C MET A 355 -11.87 6.15 9.89
N PRO A 356 -12.55 5.57 8.88
CA PRO A 356 -13.16 6.36 7.81
C PRO A 356 -14.04 7.51 8.32
N THR A 357 -14.90 7.25 9.28
CA THR A 357 -15.75 8.30 9.88
C THR A 357 -14.92 9.38 10.59
N VAL A 358 -13.88 9.00 11.34
CA VAL A 358 -12.96 9.97 11.98
C VAL A 358 -12.23 10.82 10.94
N GLN A 359 -11.80 10.23 9.84
CA GLN A 359 -11.15 10.95 8.73
C GLN A 359 -12.10 11.94 8.05
N MET A 360 -13.35 11.56 7.82
CA MET A 360 -14.38 12.47 7.30
C MET A 360 -14.58 13.64 8.26
N ILE A 361 -14.78 13.38 9.54
CA ILE A 361 -14.97 14.40 10.58
C ILE A 361 -13.79 15.37 10.62
N LEU A 362 -12.56 14.87 10.66
CA LEU A 362 -11.34 15.68 10.71
C LEU A 362 -11.27 16.63 9.53
N ARG A 363 -11.47 16.09 8.32
CA ARG A 363 -11.35 16.87 7.07
C ARG A 363 -12.47 17.90 6.91
N GLN A 364 -13.72 17.55 7.29
CA GLN A 364 -14.85 18.50 7.30
C GLN A 364 -14.76 19.56 8.41
N SER A 365 -13.94 19.31 9.42
CA SER A 365 -13.76 20.24 10.54
C SER A 365 -12.58 21.20 10.36
N ASN A 366 -11.89 21.15 9.22
CA ASN A 366 -10.82 22.08 8.94
C ASN A 366 -11.35 23.53 8.98
N LYS A 367 -10.69 24.39 9.75
CA LYS A 367 -11.08 25.80 9.92
C LYS A 367 -11.03 26.63 8.64
N GLN A 368 -10.38 26.14 7.59
CA GLN A 368 -10.32 26.79 6.28
C GLN A 368 -11.54 26.51 5.40
N LEU A 369 -12.48 25.68 5.87
CA LEU A 369 -13.69 25.38 5.13
C LEU A 369 -14.81 26.34 5.55
N ASP A 370 -15.27 27.16 4.62
CA ASP A 370 -16.37 28.08 4.85
C ASP A 370 -17.74 27.44 4.59
N THR A 371 -17.78 26.49 3.65
CA THR A 371 -19.01 25.81 3.22
C THR A 371 -18.85 24.28 3.23
N SER A 372 -19.97 23.56 3.16
CA SER A 372 -19.95 22.09 3.00
C SER A 372 -19.31 21.64 1.69
N ASP A 373 -19.43 22.46 0.65
CA ASP A 373 -18.91 22.13 -0.68
C ASP A 373 -17.38 22.25 -0.75
N ASP A 374 -16.78 22.99 0.17
CA ASP A 374 -15.32 23.06 0.29
C ASP A 374 -14.71 21.71 0.67
N TYR A 375 -15.53 20.77 1.21
CA TYR A 375 -15.11 19.40 1.43
C TYR A 375 -14.72 18.66 0.13
N LEU A 376 -15.25 19.07 -1.01
CA LEU A 376 -14.91 18.50 -2.31
C LEU A 376 -13.69 19.16 -2.97
N ARG A 377 -12.98 20.03 -2.26
CA ARG A 377 -11.82 20.78 -2.77
C ARG A 377 -10.52 20.34 -2.10
N GLY A 378 -9.40 20.59 -2.77
CA GLY A 378 -8.06 20.25 -2.27
C GLY A 378 -7.73 20.82 -0.89
N VAL A 379 -8.34 21.96 -0.49
CA VAL A 379 -8.14 22.58 0.82
C VAL A 379 -8.57 21.68 1.98
N ALA A 380 -9.59 20.84 1.79
CA ALA A 380 -10.05 19.87 2.79
C ALA A 380 -9.16 18.61 2.83
N HIS A 381 -8.38 18.38 1.80
CA HIS A 381 -7.63 17.14 1.58
C HIS A 381 -6.15 17.41 1.30
N PRO A 382 -5.46 18.15 2.16
CA PRO A 382 -4.01 18.27 2.02
C PRO A 382 -3.34 16.93 2.28
N THR A 383 -2.19 16.69 1.69
CA THR A 383 -1.36 15.52 2.02
C THR A 383 -0.79 15.66 3.43
N VAL A 384 -0.41 16.88 3.80
CA VAL A 384 0.18 17.23 5.11
C VAL A 384 -0.71 18.26 5.81
N PHE A 385 -1.16 17.95 7.01
CA PHE A 385 -2.10 18.75 7.78
C PHE A 385 -1.39 19.68 8.76
N ARG A 386 -1.95 20.86 8.97
CA ARG A 386 -1.49 21.85 9.95
C ARG A 386 -2.32 21.78 11.21
N GLY A 387 -1.66 21.72 12.37
CA GLY A 387 -2.33 21.61 13.67
C GLY A 387 -3.18 22.85 14.03
N ASP A 388 -2.84 24.05 13.53
CA ASP A 388 -3.60 25.28 13.73
C ASP A 388 -4.94 25.31 12.97
N GLN A 389 -5.10 24.43 11.97
CA GLN A 389 -6.33 24.30 11.19
C GLN A 389 -7.37 23.34 11.83
N LEU A 390 -7.01 22.64 12.89
CA LEU A 390 -7.93 21.74 13.60
C LEU A 390 -9.02 22.50 14.35
N ASP A 391 -10.27 22.15 14.12
CA ASP A 391 -11.42 22.57 14.94
C ASP A 391 -11.93 21.36 15.75
N VAL A 392 -11.29 21.14 16.89
CA VAL A 392 -11.64 20.00 17.78
C VAL A 392 -13.06 20.11 18.31
N LEU A 393 -13.57 21.34 18.52
CA LEU A 393 -14.94 21.55 18.98
C LEU A 393 -15.97 21.11 17.93
N LYS A 394 -15.71 21.41 16.66
CA LYS A 394 -16.52 20.95 15.53
C LYS A 394 -16.44 19.44 15.39
N MET A 395 -15.22 18.88 15.49
CA MET A 395 -15.00 17.43 15.42
C MET A 395 -15.83 16.65 16.45
N VAL A 396 -15.77 17.03 17.72
CA VAL A 396 -16.50 16.33 18.78
C VAL A 396 -18.01 16.50 18.65
N LYS A 397 -18.50 17.67 18.21
CA LYS A 397 -19.91 17.89 17.92
C LYS A 397 -20.40 17.01 16.78
N MET A 398 -19.64 16.93 15.68
CA MET A 398 -19.97 16.07 14.55
C MET A 398 -20.05 14.61 14.99
N ALA A 399 -19.02 14.10 15.67
CA ALA A 399 -19.00 12.71 16.16
C ALA A 399 -20.20 12.39 17.07
N HIS A 400 -20.55 13.31 17.98
CA HIS A 400 -21.69 13.12 18.89
C HIS A 400 -23.04 13.17 18.18
N ASN A 401 -23.15 13.94 17.09
CA ASN A 401 -24.40 14.12 16.35
C ASN A 401 -24.72 12.96 15.43
N ILE A 402 -23.74 12.15 15.03
CA ILE A 402 -24.00 10.95 14.22
C ILE A 402 -24.96 10.02 14.98
N ARG A 403 -25.94 9.49 14.25
CA ARG A 403 -26.95 8.54 14.76
C ARG A 403 -26.80 7.20 14.05
N ARG A 404 -27.24 6.15 14.70
CA ARG A 404 -27.14 4.79 14.17
C ARG A 404 -27.89 4.62 12.84
N GLU A 405 -28.98 5.38 12.68
CA GLU A 405 -29.86 5.36 11.50
C GLU A 405 -29.28 6.15 10.31
N HIS A 406 -28.30 7.01 10.59
CA HIS A 406 -27.64 7.88 9.61
C HIS A 406 -26.15 7.93 9.94
N VAL A 407 -25.39 6.99 9.40
CA VAL A 407 -23.92 6.97 9.49
C VAL A 407 -23.29 7.36 8.15
N PRO A 408 -22.08 7.88 8.17
CA PRO A 408 -21.37 8.20 6.93
C PRO A 408 -21.25 6.98 5.99
N PRO A 409 -21.45 7.15 4.68
CA PRO A 409 -21.29 6.07 3.73
C PRO A 409 -19.82 5.68 3.56
N VAL A 410 -19.59 4.52 2.99
CA VAL A 410 -18.27 3.92 2.82
C VAL A 410 -17.87 3.98 1.36
N MET A 411 -16.66 4.49 1.09
CA MET A 411 -16.06 4.54 -0.24
C MET A 411 -15.55 3.15 -0.66
N GLY A 412 -15.85 2.75 -1.90
CA GLY A 412 -15.35 1.53 -2.49
C GLY A 412 -14.90 1.74 -3.93
N LEU A 413 -13.58 1.83 -4.18
CA LEU A 413 -12.98 2.03 -5.50
C LEU A 413 -12.48 0.73 -6.11
N ASN A 414 -12.63 0.61 -7.42
CA ASN A 414 -12.04 -0.46 -8.22
C ASN A 414 -11.62 0.06 -9.60
N VAL A 415 -10.50 -0.44 -10.14
CA VAL A 415 -10.06 -0.15 -11.50
C VAL A 415 -10.66 -1.20 -12.44
N LEU A 416 -11.46 -0.77 -13.40
CA LEU A 416 -12.07 -1.65 -14.40
C LEU A 416 -11.19 -1.81 -15.64
N LYS A 417 -10.56 -0.71 -16.08
CA LYS A 417 -9.68 -0.68 -17.24
C LYS A 417 -8.64 0.41 -17.09
N GLU A 418 -7.45 0.17 -17.59
CA GLU A 418 -6.38 1.18 -17.62
C GLU A 418 -5.37 0.93 -18.73
N ASP A 419 -4.82 2.00 -19.28
CA ASP A 419 -3.70 1.93 -20.19
C ASP A 419 -2.41 1.82 -19.36
N LEU A 420 -1.60 0.80 -19.60
CA LEU A 420 -0.32 0.58 -18.90
C LEU A 420 0.85 0.79 -19.85
N GLY A 421 1.93 1.33 -19.33
CA GLY A 421 3.21 1.36 -20.03
C GLY A 421 3.76 -0.04 -20.24
N VAL A 422 4.37 -0.26 -21.39
CA VAL A 422 4.94 -1.55 -21.79
C VAL A 422 6.46 -1.51 -21.64
N VAL A 423 7.00 -2.43 -20.85
CA VAL A 423 8.45 -2.60 -20.70
C VAL A 423 9.09 -2.89 -22.07
N GLY A 424 10.18 -2.23 -22.36
CA GLY A 424 10.87 -2.38 -23.65
C GLY A 424 10.28 -1.56 -24.79
N ARG A 425 9.21 -0.81 -24.54
CA ARG A 425 8.63 0.18 -25.46
C ARG A 425 8.54 1.56 -24.81
N ASP A 426 7.89 1.65 -23.67
CA ASP A 426 7.66 2.91 -22.98
C ASP A 426 8.74 3.19 -21.93
N TYR A 427 9.31 2.15 -21.32
CA TYR A 427 10.41 2.28 -20.37
C TYR A 427 11.31 1.04 -20.34
N PHE A 428 12.53 1.19 -19.83
CA PHE A 428 13.64 0.24 -20.03
C PHE A 428 14.44 0.02 -18.74
N ASP A 429 13.79 0.09 -17.62
CA ASP A 429 14.40 -0.14 -16.30
C ASP A 429 13.64 -1.19 -15.51
N ALA A 430 14.22 -1.65 -14.41
CA ALA A 430 13.57 -2.56 -13.46
C ALA A 430 12.94 -1.81 -12.27
N GLY A 431 12.72 -0.52 -12.42
CA GLY A 431 12.15 0.34 -11.41
C GLY A 431 10.74 -0.09 -10.96
N PRO A 432 10.12 0.68 -10.10
CA PRO A 432 8.81 0.32 -9.59
C PRO A 432 7.83 0.13 -10.75
N ARG A 433 6.97 -0.87 -10.59
CA ARG A 433 5.89 -1.13 -11.54
C ARG A 433 4.94 0.07 -11.56
N GLU A 434 4.30 0.33 -12.70
CA GLU A 434 3.30 1.40 -12.81
C GLU A 434 2.23 1.34 -11.72
N ARG A 435 1.73 0.14 -11.43
CA ARG A 435 0.79 -0.08 -10.32
C ARG A 435 1.55 -0.06 -9.01
N LEU A 436 1.47 1.06 -8.28
CA LEU A 436 1.97 1.12 -6.91
C LEU A 436 1.07 0.29 -6.00
N PHE A 437 -0.22 0.61 -5.96
CA PHE A 437 -1.20 -0.19 -5.21
C PHE A 437 -2.65 0.12 -5.62
N ASN A 438 -3.53 -0.79 -5.28
CA ASN A 438 -4.98 -0.64 -5.27
C ASN A 438 -5.51 -1.04 -3.90
N SER A 439 -6.40 -0.21 -3.37
CA SER A 439 -7.27 -0.56 -2.27
C SER A 439 -8.67 0.03 -2.55
N GLN A 440 -9.63 -0.28 -1.71
CA GLN A 440 -10.97 0.27 -1.87
C GLN A 440 -11.04 1.80 -1.61
N ALA A 441 -10.00 2.42 -1.08
CA ALA A 441 -9.98 3.85 -0.82
C ALA A 441 -8.86 4.60 -1.57
N VAL A 442 -7.85 3.91 -2.10
CA VAL A 442 -6.72 4.56 -2.79
C VAL A 442 -6.22 3.72 -3.95
N ILE A 443 -6.11 4.36 -5.11
CA ILE A 443 -5.47 3.83 -6.31
C ILE A 443 -4.29 4.74 -6.61
N ALA A 444 -3.08 4.18 -6.73
CA ALA A 444 -1.88 4.95 -7.03
C ALA A 444 -1.07 4.35 -8.18
N ARG A 445 -0.63 5.22 -9.08
CA ARG A 445 0.13 4.86 -10.30
C ARG A 445 1.35 5.73 -10.49
N ILE A 446 2.45 5.11 -10.87
CA ILE A 446 3.56 5.80 -11.54
C ILE A 446 3.30 5.70 -13.03
N VAL A 447 3.15 6.82 -13.73
CA VAL A 447 2.89 6.81 -15.16
C VAL A 447 4.19 6.57 -15.92
N ARG A 448 4.30 5.40 -16.54
CA ARG A 448 5.47 4.99 -17.32
C ARG A 448 5.19 4.96 -18.83
N SER A 449 3.93 4.96 -19.24
CA SER A 449 3.56 5.06 -20.65
C SER A 449 3.99 6.39 -21.24
N THR A 450 4.55 6.38 -22.44
CA THR A 450 4.95 7.59 -23.17
C THR A 450 3.81 8.28 -23.89
N GLN A 451 2.59 7.76 -23.81
CA GLN A 451 1.38 8.43 -24.31
C GLN A 451 1.17 9.76 -23.58
N TYR A 452 0.70 10.77 -24.33
CA TYR A 452 0.42 12.09 -23.74
C TYR A 452 -0.66 12.03 -22.64
N SER A 453 -1.71 11.27 -22.86
CA SER A 453 -2.79 11.13 -21.89
C SER A 453 -2.88 9.69 -21.38
N ARG A 454 -3.02 9.57 -20.08
CA ARG A 454 -3.29 8.33 -19.37
C ARG A 454 -4.80 8.14 -19.22
N ARG A 455 -5.34 7.00 -19.65
CA ARG A 455 -6.75 6.65 -19.45
C ARG A 455 -6.89 5.59 -18.39
N MET A 456 -7.90 5.77 -17.54
CA MET A 456 -8.28 4.81 -16.51
C MET A 456 -9.80 4.84 -16.31
N VAL A 457 -10.44 3.69 -16.36
CA VAL A 457 -11.86 3.55 -15.98
C VAL A 457 -11.91 3.06 -14.54
N VAL A 458 -12.51 3.88 -13.69
CA VAL A 458 -12.64 3.62 -12.25
C VAL A 458 -14.11 3.49 -11.90
N SER A 459 -14.45 2.45 -11.15
CA SER A 459 -15.77 2.26 -10.56
C SER A 459 -15.72 2.56 -9.06
N ALA A 460 -16.71 3.30 -8.60
CA ALA A 460 -17.02 3.52 -7.19
C ALA A 460 -18.35 2.82 -6.79
N GLU A 461 -18.84 1.87 -7.58
CA GLU A 461 -20.09 1.14 -7.32
C GLU A 461 -20.02 0.22 -6.09
N ALA A 462 -18.79 -0.16 -5.67
CA ALA A 462 -18.58 -0.91 -4.43
C ALA A 462 -18.79 -0.05 -3.17
N SER A 463 -19.04 1.24 -3.32
CA SER A 463 -19.43 2.12 -2.20
C SER A 463 -20.80 1.74 -1.67
N TYR A 464 -20.99 1.86 -0.37
CA TYR A 464 -22.25 1.48 0.26
C TYR A 464 -22.61 2.37 1.45
N ASP A 465 -23.89 2.41 1.75
CA ASP A 465 -24.44 2.98 3.00
C ASP A 465 -24.91 1.86 3.91
N LEU A 466 -24.51 1.88 5.19
CA LEU A 466 -24.87 0.83 6.16
C LEU A 466 -26.39 0.78 6.45
N ASN A 467 -27.09 1.86 6.21
CA ASN A 467 -28.53 1.98 6.41
C ASN A 467 -29.33 1.87 5.11
N GLY A 468 -28.64 1.71 3.96
CA GLY A 468 -29.26 1.54 2.64
C GLY A 468 -29.78 2.83 2.01
N HIS A 469 -29.30 4.00 2.43
CA HIS A 469 -29.68 5.27 1.84
C HIS A 469 -29.10 5.39 0.41
N PRO A 470 -29.81 6.07 -0.52
CA PRO A 470 -29.31 6.34 -1.85
C PRO A 470 -27.99 7.12 -1.84
N LEU A 471 -27.07 6.74 -2.71
CA LEU A 471 -25.76 7.39 -2.83
C LEU A 471 -25.70 8.33 -4.03
N LYS A 472 -24.94 9.42 -3.87
CA LYS A 472 -24.52 10.32 -4.94
C LYS A 472 -23.00 10.33 -4.98
N TRP A 473 -22.42 10.24 -6.18
CA TRP A 473 -20.97 10.20 -6.39
C TRP A 473 -20.45 11.56 -6.83
N HIS A 474 -19.31 11.95 -6.28
CA HIS A 474 -18.62 13.19 -6.61
C HIS A 474 -17.16 12.89 -6.91
N TRP A 475 -16.67 13.44 -8.01
CA TRP A 475 -15.29 13.33 -8.45
C TRP A 475 -14.71 14.72 -8.60
N ALA A 476 -13.54 14.97 -8.04
CA ALA A 476 -12.93 16.30 -8.08
C ALA A 476 -11.42 16.22 -8.25
N VAL A 477 -10.85 17.09 -9.06
CA VAL A 477 -9.40 17.25 -9.12
C VAL A 477 -8.97 18.07 -7.88
N LEU A 478 -8.22 17.39 -6.99
CA LEU A 478 -7.75 17.99 -5.74
C LEU A 478 -6.36 18.59 -5.88
N ARG A 479 -5.57 18.06 -6.82
CA ARG A 479 -4.22 18.51 -7.14
C ARG A 479 -3.92 18.22 -8.60
N GLY A 480 -3.17 19.09 -9.24
CA GLY A 480 -2.84 19.04 -10.66
C GLY A 480 -3.57 20.12 -11.46
N ASP A 481 -3.51 20.02 -12.78
CA ASP A 481 -4.14 20.95 -13.72
C ASP A 481 -5.58 20.50 -13.99
N ALA A 482 -6.52 21.10 -13.27
CA ALA A 482 -7.92 20.73 -13.38
C ALA A 482 -8.50 20.99 -14.79
N ASP A 483 -8.00 22.01 -15.50
CA ASP A 483 -8.50 22.36 -16.83
C ASP A 483 -8.08 21.34 -17.91
N GLY A 484 -6.98 20.63 -17.67
CA GLY A 484 -6.48 19.61 -18.59
C GLY A 484 -6.96 18.18 -18.29
N ILE A 485 -7.53 17.96 -17.10
CA ILE A 485 -7.95 16.63 -16.65
C ILE A 485 -9.43 16.44 -16.96
N GLU A 486 -9.79 15.36 -17.66
CA GLU A 486 -11.17 15.05 -17.96
C GLU A 486 -11.67 13.91 -17.07
N ILE A 487 -12.84 14.09 -16.47
CA ILE A 487 -13.60 13.11 -15.71
C ILE A 487 -14.92 12.86 -16.44
N ARG A 488 -15.02 11.75 -17.17
CA ARG A 488 -16.14 11.43 -18.03
C ARG A 488 -17.03 10.37 -17.40
N PRO A 489 -18.27 10.67 -16.99
CA PRO A 489 -19.21 9.66 -16.54
C PRO A 489 -19.44 8.58 -17.60
N MET A 490 -19.41 7.33 -17.19
CA MET A 490 -19.64 6.17 -18.05
C MET A 490 -21.02 5.54 -17.80
N ASN A 491 -21.74 5.98 -16.77
CA ASN A 491 -23.11 5.59 -16.47
C ASN A 491 -23.91 6.78 -15.92
N GLU A 492 -25.24 6.64 -15.83
CA GLU A 492 -26.16 7.71 -15.42
C GLU A 492 -25.92 8.21 -13.99
N THR A 493 -25.47 7.35 -13.10
CA THR A 493 -25.23 7.72 -11.69
C THR A 493 -23.91 8.45 -11.49
N GLY A 494 -22.98 8.39 -12.45
CA GLY A 494 -21.62 8.89 -12.28
C GLY A 494 -20.78 8.03 -11.31
N SER A 495 -21.23 6.82 -10.98
CA SER A 495 -20.47 5.90 -10.13
C SER A 495 -19.30 5.23 -10.86
N VAL A 496 -19.32 5.21 -12.20
CA VAL A 496 -18.23 4.77 -13.05
C VAL A 496 -17.80 5.92 -13.93
N VAL A 497 -16.49 6.20 -13.95
CA VAL A 497 -15.92 7.28 -14.76
C VAL A 497 -14.72 6.82 -15.56
N GLU A 498 -14.51 7.42 -16.72
CA GLU A 498 -13.22 7.42 -17.40
C GLU A 498 -12.43 8.66 -16.98
N LEU A 499 -11.27 8.46 -16.45
CA LEU A 499 -10.29 9.50 -16.15
C LEU A 499 -9.33 9.62 -17.33
N VAL A 500 -9.18 10.82 -17.88
CA VAL A 500 -8.19 11.13 -18.91
C VAL A 500 -7.24 12.19 -18.35
N VAL A 501 -6.04 11.77 -18.01
CA VAL A 501 -5.03 12.60 -17.35
C VAL A 501 -3.88 12.84 -18.31
N PRO A 502 -3.67 14.08 -18.81
CA PRO A 502 -2.53 14.42 -19.65
C PRO A 502 -1.22 14.37 -18.86
N TYR A 503 -0.12 14.32 -19.59
CA TYR A 503 1.21 14.44 -18.99
C TYR A 503 1.30 15.75 -18.18
N HIS A 504 1.75 15.60 -16.93
CA HIS A 504 1.90 16.69 -15.98
C HIS A 504 3.38 17.01 -15.81
N GLU A 505 3.78 18.15 -16.30
CA GLU A 505 5.11 18.70 -16.03
C GLU A 505 5.24 19.09 -14.57
N ARG A 506 6.47 19.10 -14.10
CA ARG A 506 6.84 19.60 -12.79
C ARG A 506 6.46 21.08 -12.66
N ARG A 507 5.69 21.42 -11.64
CA ARG A 507 5.20 22.77 -11.39
C ARG A 507 5.07 23.06 -9.90
N PRO A 508 5.03 24.35 -9.49
CA PRO A 508 4.78 24.73 -8.11
C PRO A 508 3.51 24.08 -7.54
N ILE A 509 3.57 23.59 -6.31
CA ILE A 509 2.41 22.94 -5.64
C ILE A 509 1.28 23.91 -5.30
N SER A 510 1.58 25.21 -5.23
CA SER A 510 0.63 26.32 -5.05
C SER A 510 1.23 27.60 -5.60
N PRO A 511 0.42 28.61 -5.92
CA PRO A 511 0.91 29.92 -6.39
C PRO A 511 1.96 30.49 -5.43
N GLY A 512 3.13 30.86 -5.98
CA GLY A 512 4.25 31.43 -5.22
C GLY A 512 5.08 30.44 -4.42
N SER A 513 4.73 29.16 -4.41
CA SER A 513 5.54 28.11 -3.79
C SER A 513 6.83 27.88 -4.57
N LYS A 514 7.93 27.67 -3.84
CA LYS A 514 9.18 27.15 -4.42
C LYS A 514 9.18 25.62 -4.52
N MET A 515 8.24 24.96 -3.84
CA MET A 515 8.11 23.50 -3.87
C MET A 515 7.39 23.09 -5.15
N GLU A 516 7.87 22.06 -5.80
CA GLU A 516 7.39 21.57 -7.09
C GLU A 516 6.99 20.09 -7.05
N SER A 517 6.01 19.76 -7.85
CA SER A 517 5.48 18.39 -8.01
C SER A 517 4.89 18.21 -9.40
N ASN A 518 4.85 16.98 -9.87
CA ASN A 518 4.13 16.56 -11.08
C ASN A 518 2.98 15.58 -10.76
N ARG A 519 2.56 15.49 -9.50
CA ARG A 519 1.50 14.59 -9.06
C ARG A 519 0.12 15.15 -9.33
N VAL A 520 -0.79 14.27 -9.75
CA VAL A 520 -2.23 14.50 -9.86
C VAL A 520 -2.95 13.69 -8.81
N ASP A 521 -3.81 14.32 -8.01
CA ASP A 521 -4.74 13.66 -7.09
C ASP A 521 -6.18 13.95 -7.50
N ILE A 522 -6.96 12.91 -7.72
CA ILE A 522 -8.40 12.97 -7.94
C ILE A 522 -9.08 12.41 -6.70
N GLY A 523 -9.91 13.24 -6.07
CA GLY A 523 -10.74 12.85 -4.94
C GLY A 523 -12.05 12.23 -5.40
N VAL A 524 -12.47 11.18 -4.70
CA VAL A 524 -13.74 10.49 -4.92
C VAL A 524 -14.52 10.46 -3.62
N PHE A 525 -15.78 10.87 -3.68
CA PHE A 525 -16.64 11.00 -2.52
C PHE A 525 -18.00 10.40 -2.81
N VAL A 526 -18.63 9.82 -1.82
CA VAL A 526 -20.04 9.46 -1.88
C VAL A 526 -20.81 10.19 -0.79
N HIS A 527 -22.04 10.58 -1.08
CA HIS A 527 -22.93 11.29 -0.18
C HIS A 527 -24.27 10.57 -0.07
N ASN A 528 -24.77 10.34 1.15
CA ASN A 528 -26.00 9.59 1.41
C ASN A 528 -27.23 10.47 1.70
N GLY A 529 -27.14 11.77 1.41
CA GLY A 529 -28.17 12.75 1.75
C GLY A 529 -27.87 13.56 3.00
N GLU A 530 -27.08 13.03 3.94
CA GLU A 530 -26.69 13.70 5.19
C GLU A 530 -25.18 13.84 5.34
N TYR A 531 -24.41 12.79 5.05
CA TYR A 531 -22.94 12.76 5.22
C TYR A 531 -22.22 12.41 3.94
N TYR A 532 -21.04 13.00 3.77
CA TYR A 532 -20.03 12.51 2.86
C TYR A 532 -19.28 11.32 3.45
N SER A 533 -18.72 10.46 2.59
CA SER A 533 -17.73 9.47 2.99
C SER A 533 -16.40 10.11 3.39
N ALA A 534 -15.51 9.34 4.00
CA ALA A 534 -14.08 9.63 3.87
C ALA A 534 -13.69 9.68 2.39
N PRO A 535 -12.66 10.48 2.01
CA PRO A 535 -12.22 10.56 0.62
C PRO A 535 -11.64 9.24 0.12
N GLY A 536 -11.96 8.89 -1.12
CA GLY A 536 -11.15 8.02 -1.93
C GLY A 536 -10.19 8.85 -2.78
N PHE A 537 -9.04 8.28 -3.15
CA PHE A 537 -8.05 8.97 -3.98
C PHE A 537 -7.63 8.13 -5.18
N VAL A 538 -7.53 8.77 -6.34
CA VAL A 538 -6.84 8.22 -7.51
C VAL A 538 -5.69 9.14 -7.82
N THR A 539 -4.47 8.61 -7.70
CA THR A 539 -3.24 9.38 -7.84
C THR A 539 -2.43 8.92 -9.04
N PHE A 540 -1.99 9.87 -9.84
CA PHE A 540 -1.01 9.69 -10.90
C PHE A 540 0.25 10.46 -10.55
N TYR A 541 1.38 9.80 -10.65
CA TYR A 541 2.68 10.28 -10.27
C TYR A 541 3.67 10.05 -11.40
N TYR A 542 4.52 11.03 -11.70
CA TYR A 542 5.55 10.94 -12.73
C TYR A 542 6.93 10.94 -12.08
N LEU A 543 7.94 10.46 -12.81
CA LEU A 543 9.29 10.38 -12.28
C LEU A 543 9.92 11.77 -12.17
N ASP A 544 10.67 11.99 -11.10
CA ASP A 544 11.29 13.29 -10.79
C ASP A 544 12.46 13.65 -11.71
N ASN A 545 13.12 12.64 -12.31
CA ASN A 545 14.27 12.82 -13.20
C ASN A 545 13.93 12.60 -14.67
N GLU A 546 12.64 12.50 -15.02
CA GLU A 546 12.16 12.28 -16.37
C GLU A 546 11.54 13.55 -16.95
N THR A 547 11.99 13.94 -18.13
CA THR A 547 11.39 15.02 -18.92
C THR A 547 10.90 14.46 -20.25
N ARG A 548 9.64 14.77 -20.60
CA ARG A 548 9.01 14.37 -21.86
C ARG A 548 8.70 15.60 -22.70
N VAL A 549 8.94 15.50 -23.99
CA VAL A 549 8.59 16.53 -24.98
C VAL A 549 7.58 15.94 -25.95
N TYR A 550 6.51 16.67 -26.19
CA TYR A 550 5.44 16.30 -27.12
C TYR A 550 5.30 17.35 -28.21
N ASP A 551 4.92 16.92 -29.41
CA ASP A 551 4.57 17.83 -30.50
C ASP A 551 3.15 18.40 -30.35
N GLU A 552 2.74 19.28 -31.29
CA GLU A 552 1.42 19.87 -31.35
C GLU A 552 0.28 18.83 -31.45
N LYS A 553 0.58 17.65 -32.02
CA LYS A 553 -0.35 16.52 -32.15
C LYS A 553 -0.31 15.58 -30.94
N LYS A 554 0.35 15.98 -29.84
CA LYS A 554 0.50 15.17 -28.61
C LYS A 554 1.25 13.87 -28.79
N ARG A 555 2.14 13.76 -29.78
CA ARG A 555 3.02 12.61 -29.99
C ARG A 555 4.34 12.87 -29.28
N ILE A 556 4.87 11.84 -28.61
CA ILE A 556 6.15 11.91 -27.90
C ILE A 556 7.30 12.20 -28.87
N GLN A 557 8.06 13.25 -28.62
CA GLN A 557 9.24 13.58 -29.38
C GLN A 557 10.52 13.09 -28.72
N SER A 558 10.59 13.25 -27.40
CA SER A 558 11.72 12.73 -26.64
C SER A 558 11.33 12.42 -25.19
N VAL A 559 12.07 11.47 -24.62
CA VAL A 559 12.11 11.20 -23.18
C VAL A 559 13.57 11.32 -22.74
N THR A 560 13.82 12.16 -21.75
CA THR A 560 15.16 12.38 -21.22
C THR A 560 15.19 12.08 -19.75
N TYR A 561 16.16 11.26 -19.31
CA TYR A 561 16.45 11.00 -17.91
C TYR A 561 17.77 11.67 -17.55
N THR A 562 17.73 12.59 -16.60
CA THR A 562 18.89 13.34 -16.15
C THR A 562 19.25 13.01 -14.72
N ASP A 563 20.46 13.34 -14.29
CA ASP A 563 20.79 13.37 -12.88
C ASP A 563 19.94 14.41 -12.15
N ARG A 564 19.58 14.09 -10.92
CA ARG A 564 18.86 15.04 -10.05
C ARG A 564 19.77 16.19 -9.69
N GLU A 565 19.22 17.39 -9.73
CA GLU A 565 19.87 18.55 -9.13
C GLU A 565 19.93 18.37 -7.61
N ALA A 566 21.13 18.45 -7.04
CA ALA A 566 21.28 18.47 -5.58
C ALA A 566 20.58 19.72 -5.01
N GLY A 567 19.64 19.51 -4.08
CA GLY A 567 18.89 20.61 -3.46
C GLY A 567 17.70 21.11 -4.27
N GLY A 568 17.20 20.34 -5.23
CA GLY A 568 16.00 20.67 -6.00
C GLY A 568 14.74 20.85 -5.15
N ASN A 569 13.78 21.60 -5.66
CA ASN A 569 12.52 21.92 -4.98
C ASN A 569 11.44 20.83 -5.11
N TYR A 570 11.78 19.69 -5.67
CA TYR A 570 10.83 18.61 -5.89
C TYR A 570 10.47 17.92 -4.57
N VAL A 571 9.18 17.77 -4.31
CA VAL A 571 8.67 17.34 -3.00
C VAL A 571 8.14 15.92 -2.96
N ASP A 572 7.85 15.30 -4.11
CA ASP A 572 7.41 13.91 -4.13
C ASP A 572 8.60 12.94 -3.98
N PRO A 573 8.36 11.65 -3.65
CA PRO A 573 9.43 10.69 -3.48
C PRO A 573 10.29 10.55 -4.71
N THR A 574 11.58 10.54 -4.51
CA THR A 574 12.55 10.32 -5.58
C THR A 574 12.85 8.84 -5.72
N ILE A 575 12.83 8.34 -6.94
CA ILE A 575 13.08 6.94 -7.25
C ILE A 575 14.35 6.87 -8.07
N ASP A 576 15.32 6.03 -7.66
CA ASP A 576 16.55 5.84 -8.42
C ASP A 576 16.27 5.15 -9.76
N LEU A 577 16.47 5.89 -10.83
CA LEU A 577 16.18 5.49 -12.18
C LEU A 577 17.37 5.76 -13.12
N PRO A 578 17.30 5.30 -14.38
CA PRO A 578 18.34 5.53 -15.34
C PRO A 578 18.78 6.98 -15.42
N LYS A 579 20.07 7.21 -15.60
CA LYS A 579 20.72 8.50 -15.77
C LYS A 579 21.37 8.53 -17.14
N ASP A 580 21.65 9.73 -17.66
CA ASP A 580 22.32 9.92 -18.95
C ASP A 580 21.68 9.15 -20.11
N TRP A 581 20.36 9.21 -20.15
CA TRP A 581 19.58 8.50 -21.14
C TRP A 581 18.59 9.45 -21.81
N ARG A 582 18.56 9.41 -23.16
CA ARG A 582 17.59 10.12 -23.98
C ARG A 582 17.14 9.26 -25.13
N ASP A 583 15.83 9.13 -25.32
CA ASP A 583 15.19 8.51 -26.48
C ASP A 583 14.56 9.61 -27.34
N GLU A 584 14.86 9.65 -28.63
CA GLU A 584 14.29 10.56 -29.62
C GLU A 584 13.44 9.76 -30.61
N TYR A 585 12.16 10.08 -30.68
CA TYR A 585 11.15 9.35 -31.46
C TYR A 585 11.00 9.95 -32.86
N ARG A 586 10.81 9.07 -33.85
CA ARG A 586 10.68 9.46 -35.27
C ARG A 586 9.35 8.95 -35.82
N TYR A 587 8.69 9.80 -36.60
CA TYR A 587 7.40 9.53 -37.21
C TYR A 587 7.46 9.69 -38.71
N ASP A 588 6.61 8.95 -39.44
CA ASP A 588 6.38 9.16 -40.86
C ASP A 588 5.44 10.36 -41.12
N ASN A 589 5.15 10.62 -42.39
CA ASN A 589 4.28 11.74 -42.81
C ASN A 589 2.82 11.56 -42.32
N ASP A 590 2.39 10.30 -42.13
CA ASP A 590 1.06 9.95 -41.65
C ASP A 590 0.97 9.98 -40.11
N GLY A 591 2.10 10.22 -39.46
CA GLY A 591 2.19 10.32 -37.99
C GLY A 591 2.32 8.98 -37.30
N GLN A 592 2.69 7.91 -37.99
CA GLN A 592 2.97 6.62 -37.40
C GLN A 592 4.42 6.56 -36.90
N LEU A 593 4.62 6.00 -35.71
CA LEU A 593 5.95 5.81 -35.15
C LEU A 593 6.76 4.84 -36.03
N ILE A 594 7.90 5.29 -36.55
CA ILE A 594 8.81 4.46 -37.34
C ILE A 594 10.00 3.94 -36.55
N GLY A 595 10.25 4.46 -35.37
CA GLY A 595 11.31 4.04 -34.47
C GLY A 595 11.85 5.17 -33.62
N TRP A 596 12.90 4.90 -32.88
CA TRP A 596 13.56 5.90 -32.02
C TRP A 596 15.07 5.71 -32.02
N THR A 597 15.79 6.76 -31.67
CA THR A 597 17.22 6.74 -31.39
C THR A 597 17.44 6.92 -29.90
N ARG A 598 18.20 6.01 -29.29
CA ARG A 598 18.58 6.02 -27.89
C ARG A 598 20.01 6.51 -27.73
N HIS A 599 20.17 7.53 -26.94
CA HIS A 599 21.46 8.07 -26.54
C HIS A 599 21.75 7.69 -25.08
N ARG A 600 22.96 7.15 -24.83
CA ARG A 600 23.48 6.84 -23.50
C ARG A 600 24.93 7.32 -23.41
N GLY A 601 25.14 8.48 -22.82
CA GLY A 601 26.43 9.15 -22.89
C GLY A 601 26.88 9.35 -24.37
N ALA A 602 28.03 8.87 -24.73
CA ALA A 602 28.57 8.95 -26.10
C ALA A 602 28.05 7.88 -27.09
N ARG A 603 27.18 6.97 -26.64
CA ARG A 603 26.67 5.87 -27.51
C ARG A 603 25.27 6.18 -27.98
N SER A 604 25.02 5.92 -29.27
CA SER A 604 23.70 5.98 -29.87
C SER A 604 23.31 4.62 -30.44
N GLU A 605 22.07 4.24 -30.25
CA GLU A 605 21.48 2.99 -30.77
C GLU A 605 20.13 3.31 -31.40
N GLU A 606 19.83 2.71 -32.54
CA GLU A 606 18.59 2.93 -33.27
C GLU A 606 17.66 1.72 -33.16
N PHE A 607 16.39 2.00 -33.00
CA PHE A 607 15.34 1.00 -32.85
C PHE A 607 14.23 1.22 -33.88
N THR A 608 13.62 0.13 -34.34
CA THR A 608 12.40 0.13 -35.15
C THR A 608 11.20 0.38 -34.26
N ALA A 609 10.02 0.66 -34.83
CA ALA A 609 8.77 0.78 -34.11
C ALA A 609 8.41 -0.47 -33.28
N ASP A 610 8.91 -1.63 -33.69
CA ASP A 610 8.74 -2.91 -32.97
C ASP A 610 9.67 -3.06 -31.77
N GLY A 611 10.58 -2.12 -31.52
CA GLY A 611 11.57 -2.18 -30.44
C GLY A 611 12.77 -3.04 -30.72
N ALA A 612 12.99 -3.43 -31.97
CA ALA A 612 14.18 -4.17 -32.39
C ALA A 612 15.34 -3.21 -32.73
N LYS A 613 16.54 -3.54 -32.29
CA LYS A 613 17.74 -2.77 -32.60
C LYS A 613 18.10 -2.89 -34.10
N VAL A 614 18.21 -1.76 -34.78
CA VAL A 614 18.57 -1.72 -36.21
C VAL A 614 20.00 -2.21 -36.40
N ILE A 615 20.18 -3.13 -37.35
CA ILE A 615 21.48 -3.68 -37.75
C ILE A 615 21.90 -3.10 -39.10
N ARG A 616 20.97 -3.06 -40.07
CA ARG A 616 21.24 -2.62 -41.40
C ARG A 616 20.12 -1.78 -41.99
N ARG A 617 20.49 -0.75 -42.78
CA ARG A 617 19.58 0.14 -43.50
C ARG A 617 19.74 0.01 -45.00
N ASP A 618 18.73 0.40 -45.75
CA ASP A 618 18.81 0.58 -47.21
C ASP A 618 19.25 2.01 -47.55
N ASP A 619 19.36 2.27 -48.86
CA ASP A 619 19.79 3.58 -49.41
C ASP A 619 18.79 4.71 -49.09
N LEU A 620 17.58 4.40 -48.65
CA LEU A 620 16.57 5.36 -48.23
C LEU A 620 16.53 5.54 -46.71
N ASP A 621 17.56 5.08 -46.02
CA ASP A 621 17.69 5.13 -44.56
C ASP A 621 16.56 4.40 -43.77
N ARG A 622 16.06 3.28 -44.36
CA ARG A 622 15.02 2.43 -43.72
C ARG A 622 15.65 1.15 -43.17
N ALA A 623 15.16 0.68 -42.04
CA ALA A 623 15.66 -0.53 -41.40
C ALA A 623 15.27 -1.77 -42.20
N VAL A 624 16.23 -2.44 -42.87
CA VAL A 624 15.96 -3.70 -43.57
C VAL A 624 16.25 -4.93 -42.74
N GLU A 625 17.07 -4.77 -41.70
CA GLU A 625 17.41 -5.82 -40.75
C GLU A 625 17.52 -5.24 -39.36
N ALA A 626 16.83 -5.86 -38.38
CA ALA A 626 16.91 -5.50 -36.97
C ALA A 626 16.91 -6.75 -36.09
N ARG A 627 17.49 -6.65 -34.92
CA ARG A 627 17.55 -7.74 -33.94
C ARG A 627 16.67 -7.43 -32.73
N THR A 628 15.89 -8.38 -32.30
CA THR A 628 15.08 -8.25 -31.07
C THR A 628 15.97 -7.93 -29.86
N VAL A 629 15.41 -7.29 -28.88
CA VAL A 629 16.11 -6.89 -27.67
C VAL A 629 15.34 -7.40 -26.46
N ASP A 630 16.06 -8.08 -25.57
CA ASP A 630 15.57 -8.52 -24.27
C ASP A 630 16.08 -7.58 -23.17
N TYR A 631 15.20 -7.30 -22.20
CA TYR A 631 15.57 -6.53 -21.01
C TYR A 631 15.58 -7.47 -19.82
N ILE A 632 16.78 -7.72 -19.27
CA ILE A 632 16.99 -8.65 -18.16
C ILE A 632 17.45 -7.91 -16.92
N VAL A 633 17.03 -8.39 -15.74
CA VAL A 633 17.48 -7.86 -14.45
C VAL A 633 18.93 -8.25 -14.23
N ALA A 634 19.85 -7.29 -14.26
CA ALA A 634 21.28 -7.53 -14.20
C ALA A 634 21.82 -7.88 -12.81
N SER A 635 21.17 -7.47 -11.73
CA SER A 635 21.52 -7.87 -10.37
C SER A 635 20.36 -7.61 -9.41
N ARG A 636 20.24 -8.44 -8.36
CA ARG A 636 19.33 -8.27 -7.22
C ARG A 636 20.06 -7.85 -5.94
N SER A 637 21.16 -7.11 -6.07
CA SER A 637 21.88 -6.55 -4.92
C SER A 637 21.06 -5.42 -4.28
N PRO A 638 21.35 -4.96 -3.03
CA PRO A 638 20.55 -3.94 -2.33
C PRO A 638 20.43 -2.58 -3.04
N LYS A 639 21.10 -2.38 -4.17
CA LYS A 639 20.85 -1.25 -5.10
C LYS A 639 19.63 -1.58 -5.98
N PRO A 640 18.86 -0.54 -6.42
CA PRO A 640 17.75 -0.77 -7.35
C PRO A 640 18.19 -1.68 -8.50
N PRO A 641 17.41 -2.71 -8.86
CA PRO A 641 17.79 -3.62 -9.93
C PRO A 641 17.88 -2.86 -11.25
N LEU A 642 19.01 -2.95 -11.91
CA LEU A 642 19.20 -2.37 -13.24
C LEU A 642 18.76 -3.36 -14.31
N LEU A 643 17.92 -2.92 -15.24
CA LEU A 643 17.68 -3.68 -16.47
C LEU A 643 18.90 -3.57 -17.39
N LYS A 644 19.39 -4.72 -17.83
CA LYS A 644 20.44 -4.82 -18.83
C LYS A 644 19.79 -5.17 -20.16
N GLN A 645 20.05 -4.34 -21.16
CA GLN A 645 19.67 -4.62 -22.52
C GLN A 645 20.58 -5.72 -23.09
N ARG A 646 19.97 -6.78 -23.62
CA ARG A 646 20.64 -7.89 -24.30
C ARG A 646 20.03 -8.06 -25.68
N LEU A 647 20.84 -8.31 -26.67
CA LEU A 647 20.35 -8.71 -28.00
C LEU A 647 19.64 -10.06 -27.87
N GLY A 648 18.43 -10.11 -28.34
CA GLY A 648 17.62 -11.34 -28.41
C GLY A 648 18.09 -12.29 -29.50
N ASP A 649 17.45 -13.43 -29.58
CA ASP A 649 17.86 -14.50 -30.51
C ASP A 649 17.13 -14.44 -31.88
N THR A 650 16.39 -13.36 -32.16
CA THR A 650 15.61 -13.23 -33.41
C THR A 650 16.06 -12.03 -34.23
N ILE A 651 16.30 -12.25 -35.50
CA ILE A 651 16.54 -11.22 -36.52
C ILE A 651 15.22 -11.01 -37.27
N LEU A 652 14.82 -9.75 -37.40
CA LEU A 652 13.65 -9.31 -38.17
C LEU A 652 14.13 -8.72 -39.51
N TYR A 653 13.53 -9.18 -40.60
CA TYR A 653 13.76 -8.64 -41.94
C TYR A 653 12.53 -7.88 -42.40
N TYR A 654 12.71 -6.65 -42.86
CA TYR A 654 11.63 -5.75 -43.25
C TYR A 654 11.52 -5.65 -44.76
N GLU A 655 10.30 -5.55 -45.25
CA GLU A 655 9.98 -5.17 -46.61
C GLU A 655 9.08 -3.92 -46.62
N TYR A 656 9.22 -3.14 -47.68
CA TYR A 656 8.52 -1.86 -47.84
C TYR A 656 7.67 -1.88 -49.10
N ALA A 657 6.42 -1.45 -48.98
CA ALA A 657 5.46 -1.47 -50.08
C ALA A 657 5.79 -0.44 -51.18
N SER A 658 6.45 0.68 -50.84
CA SER A 658 6.82 1.75 -51.75
C SER A 658 8.06 2.51 -51.24
N GLN A 659 8.55 3.47 -52.01
CA GLN A 659 9.63 4.37 -51.58
C GLN A 659 9.17 5.30 -50.45
N GLN A 660 7.90 5.61 -50.37
CA GLN A 660 7.29 6.46 -49.35
C GLN A 660 7.01 5.70 -48.06
N ASP A 661 6.88 4.39 -48.10
CA ASP A 661 6.69 3.54 -46.93
C ASP A 661 7.94 3.63 -46.03
N ARG A 662 7.76 4.18 -44.83
CA ARG A 662 8.81 4.34 -43.81
C ARG A 662 8.68 3.34 -42.66
N LEU A 663 7.51 2.74 -42.46
CA LEU A 663 7.25 1.78 -41.39
C LEU A 663 7.69 0.37 -41.81
N GLY A 664 7.33 -0.05 -43.00
CA GLY A 664 7.55 -1.40 -43.48
C GLY A 664 6.76 -2.46 -42.70
N ARG A 665 6.92 -3.70 -43.12
CA ARG A 665 6.37 -4.84 -42.38
C ARG A 665 7.42 -5.93 -42.22
N VAL A 666 7.38 -6.68 -41.13
CA VAL A 666 8.25 -7.83 -40.91
C VAL A 666 7.85 -8.93 -41.91
N ARG A 667 8.76 -9.18 -42.88
CA ARG A 667 8.62 -10.24 -43.89
C ARG A 667 9.06 -11.59 -43.36
N GLU A 668 10.16 -11.63 -42.61
CA GLU A 668 10.80 -12.86 -42.18
C GLU A 668 11.38 -12.70 -40.77
N ARG A 669 11.37 -13.80 -40.01
CA ARG A 669 12.02 -13.89 -38.71
C ARG A 669 12.99 -15.06 -38.73
N LYS A 670 14.25 -14.85 -38.37
CA LYS A 670 15.27 -15.89 -38.27
C LYS A 670 15.89 -15.92 -36.89
N THR A 671 16.27 -17.12 -36.45
CA THR A 671 17.10 -17.24 -35.25
C THR A 671 18.46 -16.63 -35.54
N ALA A 672 18.96 -15.77 -34.63
CA ALA A 672 20.31 -15.22 -34.75
C ALA A 672 21.33 -16.31 -34.53
N PRO A 673 22.46 -16.30 -35.27
CA PRO A 673 23.54 -17.26 -35.12
C PRO A 673 24.20 -17.17 -33.73
#